data_e3b2515646cd7c713585599ba73c29fc
#
_entry.id   e3b2515646cd7c713585599ba73c29fc
#
_cell.length_a   1.000
_cell.length_b   1.000
_cell.length_c   1.000
_cell.angle_alpha   90.00
_cell.angle_beta   90.00
_cell.angle_gamma   90.00
#
_symmetry.space_group_name_H-M   'P 1'
#
loop_
_entity.id
_entity.type
_entity.pdbx_description
1 polymer ?
#
loop_
_entity_poly.entity_id
_entity_poly.type
_entity_poly.pdbx_seq_one_letter_code
_entity_poly.pdbx_strand_id
1 'polypeptide(L)'
;MDPAKLTGQALLSHTIQTTPIIDNHAHPLLDLDAIGRYPLLSITTEAHGDAIHASLTSLAHLRAVKQLAKVLRCEPSWEAVVNAIEAKRIEDYDSWVAECLNGIERPDATAARKAFETIHESYTQGTENAFTRVNHQGLNEYLVHRLACLIRNATGTGKKPIQFHTGLGDNDITLTSASPSHLQEFIRQYPTVPIVLLHASYPFMREAGYLASVYSNVYADIGEIFPFLSRDGQETALRQILELCPWSKILWSTDGHWFPETYLLAVLQVREVLEKVLCEYARKGHMTWREGTQLVKDILFNNSNHIYHLGFEFSFDESIINPRRLSGRSDLDILEAFLDGKKPPQYLRIYWNDMTATPRVRAVPMRKVLSVLNEDGDFSLSITKASLGLLQNDQVVPGASGTGEYRLHPDFTSLQEGPRDGHISVFGDFREQDGSSVPFCPRSLLQRVVEIAARHGLTFHLGFEIELVLLERTNNSFEKYRTLSNDGHAWSTSRMMDHPVFAKVIERAVAELDAKGIYIEQIHPESAAGQFEVILPHAPPLEAVDTLLYVREVISSIAIAEGYRMTLHPKPFPTSCGTAAHVHMSITSAGGSKPETYNPFYAGILKHLRAITALTYSNPVSYERVQDGAWAGGRWVTWGTQNRETPLRKIEDSHWEIKCMDGLANPYLAIAALLGAGTHGFGQGEKLTWGDCEVDPASLTPNDRKELGVEQMLPSGLPEALKDLRADDVMNEVLGEDLIERYITVKGEEMKNLDAISSDDRRQWIMERY
;
A
#
# COMPACT_ATOMS: atom_id res chain seq x y z
N MET A 1 5.95 7.08 2.21
CA MET A 1 6.59 6.05 3.09
C MET A 1 8.04 6.43 3.33
N ASP A 2 8.56 6.33 4.55
CA ASP A 2 10.02 6.44 4.74
C ASP A 2 10.65 5.10 4.30
N PRO A 3 11.32 5.02 3.14
CA PRO A 3 11.90 3.77 2.63
C PRO A 3 12.92 3.16 3.60
N ALA A 4 13.48 3.96 4.50
CA ALA A 4 14.46 3.52 5.49
C ALA A 4 13.84 2.58 6.56
N LYS A 5 12.51 2.58 6.71
CA LYS A 5 11.79 1.77 7.70
C LYS A 5 11.12 0.53 7.11
N LEU A 6 11.08 0.41 5.79
CA LEU A 6 10.53 -0.77 5.12
C LEU A 6 11.57 -1.90 5.09
N THR A 7 11.12 -3.13 5.31
CA THR A 7 11.96 -4.33 5.26
C THR A 7 11.32 -5.41 4.39
N GLY A 8 12.13 -6.34 3.93
CA GLY A 8 11.66 -7.50 3.21
C GLY A 8 10.87 -7.18 1.94
N GLN A 9 9.78 -7.90 1.71
CA GLN A 9 8.94 -7.77 0.52
C GLN A 9 8.32 -6.37 0.41
N ALA A 10 7.91 -5.75 1.52
CA ALA A 10 7.30 -4.44 1.51
C ALA A 10 8.26 -3.36 0.96
N LEU A 11 9.53 -3.43 1.33
CA LEU A 11 10.57 -2.54 0.79
C LEU A 11 10.74 -2.75 -0.72
N LEU A 12 10.79 -4.00 -1.16
CA LEU A 12 10.94 -4.31 -2.60
C LEU A 12 9.73 -3.81 -3.39
N SER A 13 8.51 -4.13 -2.97
CA SER A 13 7.28 -3.68 -3.65
C SER A 13 7.19 -2.14 -3.68
N HIS A 14 7.50 -1.48 -2.57
CA HIS A 14 7.57 -0.02 -2.54
C HIS A 14 8.60 0.53 -3.54
N THR A 15 9.82 -0.01 -3.54
CA THR A 15 10.87 0.42 -4.46
C THR A 15 10.44 0.24 -5.91
N ILE A 16 9.84 -0.89 -6.26
CA ILE A 16 9.34 -1.14 -7.62
C ILE A 16 8.32 -0.07 -8.03
N GLN A 17 7.42 0.31 -7.14
CA GLN A 17 6.36 1.28 -7.46
C GLN A 17 6.84 2.73 -7.50
N THR A 18 7.87 3.10 -6.73
CA THR A 18 8.28 4.50 -6.51
C THR A 18 9.62 4.86 -7.11
N THR A 19 10.37 3.91 -7.66
CA THR A 19 11.60 4.22 -8.39
C THR A 19 11.25 5.01 -9.65
N PRO A 20 11.80 6.23 -9.83
CA PRO A 20 11.67 6.95 -11.08
C PRO A 20 12.33 6.17 -12.20
N ILE A 21 11.85 6.35 -13.42
CA ILE A 21 12.31 5.58 -14.58
C ILE A 21 13.04 6.49 -15.54
N ILE A 22 14.23 6.08 -15.98
CA ILE A 22 14.91 6.68 -17.12
C ILE A 22 14.64 5.80 -18.31
N ASP A 23 13.82 6.28 -19.24
CA ASP A 23 13.57 5.65 -20.53
C ASP A 23 14.76 5.95 -21.45
N ASN A 24 15.60 4.95 -21.68
CA ASN A 24 16.85 5.15 -22.40
C ASN A 24 16.71 5.00 -23.93
N HIS A 25 15.56 4.53 -24.42
CA HIS A 25 15.25 4.38 -25.82
C HIS A 25 13.75 4.55 -26.07
N ALA A 26 13.38 5.57 -26.83
CA ALA A 26 12.00 5.85 -27.22
C ALA A 26 11.95 6.71 -28.47
N HIS A 27 10.83 6.70 -29.16
CA HIS A 27 10.56 7.46 -30.35
C HIS A 27 9.65 8.67 -30.09
N PRO A 28 9.64 9.69 -30.97
CA PRO A 28 8.76 10.84 -30.83
C PRO A 28 7.27 10.45 -30.87
N LEU A 29 6.47 11.12 -30.02
CA LEU A 29 5.02 11.02 -30.09
C LEU A 29 4.47 11.77 -31.31
N LEU A 30 3.34 11.31 -31.83
CA LEU A 30 2.61 12.00 -32.87
C LEU A 30 1.91 13.26 -32.32
N ASP A 31 1.93 14.32 -33.14
CA ASP A 31 1.02 15.44 -32.91
C ASP A 31 -0.44 14.99 -33.09
N LEU A 32 -1.38 15.67 -32.42
CA LEU A 32 -2.80 15.36 -32.47
C LEU A 32 -3.35 15.30 -33.90
N ASP A 33 -2.89 16.20 -34.79
CA ASP A 33 -3.27 16.25 -36.21
C ASP A 33 -2.77 15.06 -37.04
N ALA A 34 -1.73 14.39 -36.56
CA ALA A 34 -1.09 13.25 -37.25
C ALA A 34 -1.53 11.89 -36.68
N ILE A 35 -2.11 11.86 -35.48
CA ILE A 35 -2.36 10.63 -34.72
C ILE A 35 -3.31 9.65 -35.44
N GLY A 36 -4.25 10.17 -36.25
CA GLY A 36 -5.19 9.36 -37.04
C GLY A 36 -4.57 8.70 -38.27
N ARG A 37 -3.29 8.94 -38.60
CA ARG A 37 -2.60 8.35 -39.75
C ARG A 37 -2.08 6.94 -39.49
N TYR A 38 -2.02 6.52 -38.24
CA TYR A 38 -1.48 5.23 -37.81
C TYR A 38 -2.53 4.44 -37.04
N PRO A 39 -2.54 3.10 -37.19
CA PRO A 39 -3.51 2.28 -36.48
C PRO A 39 -3.16 2.19 -34.99
N LEU A 40 -4.12 2.46 -34.10
CA LEU A 40 -3.92 2.37 -32.66
C LEU A 40 -3.53 0.95 -32.19
N LEU A 41 -3.82 -0.09 -32.98
CA LEU A 41 -3.38 -1.47 -32.68
C LEU A 41 -1.84 -1.61 -32.57
N SER A 42 -1.08 -0.71 -33.15
CA SER A 42 0.40 -0.74 -33.03
C SER A 42 0.92 -0.54 -31.62
N ILE A 43 0.09 -0.13 -30.66
CA ILE A 43 0.47 -0.09 -29.24
C ILE A 43 0.81 -1.48 -28.65
N THR A 44 0.48 -2.56 -29.33
CA THR A 44 0.71 -3.94 -28.86
C THR A 44 1.30 -4.88 -29.91
N THR A 45 1.75 -4.36 -31.07
CA THR A 45 2.31 -5.18 -32.14
C THR A 45 3.10 -4.36 -33.15
N GLU A 46 4.19 -4.91 -33.66
CA GLU A 46 4.96 -4.42 -34.81
C GLU A 46 4.41 -4.96 -36.16
N ALA A 47 3.31 -5.69 -36.14
CA ALA A 47 2.73 -6.20 -37.38
C ALA A 47 2.16 -5.08 -38.26
N HIS A 48 2.33 -5.20 -39.58
CA HIS A 48 1.88 -4.23 -40.57
C HIS A 48 0.88 -4.84 -41.57
N GLY A 49 0.14 -3.99 -42.27
CA GLY A 49 -0.84 -4.39 -43.28
C GLY A 49 -1.90 -5.30 -42.69
N ASP A 50 -2.27 -6.38 -43.43
CA ASP A 50 -3.33 -7.30 -43.01
C ASP A 50 -2.97 -8.09 -41.73
N ALA A 51 -1.68 -8.23 -41.43
CA ALA A 51 -1.22 -8.96 -40.24
C ALA A 51 -1.58 -8.26 -38.92
N ILE A 52 -1.73 -6.92 -38.92
CA ILE A 52 -2.02 -6.16 -37.68
C ILE A 52 -3.34 -6.59 -37.03
N HIS A 53 -4.35 -6.95 -37.85
CA HIS A 53 -5.67 -7.37 -37.30
C HIS A 53 -5.62 -8.72 -36.58
N ALA A 54 -4.62 -9.55 -36.87
CA ALA A 54 -4.46 -10.82 -36.16
C ALA A 54 -4.02 -10.62 -34.71
N SER A 55 -3.42 -9.46 -34.37
CA SER A 55 -2.99 -9.12 -33.01
C SER A 55 -4.16 -9.01 -32.01
N LEU A 56 -5.39 -8.74 -32.46
CA LEU A 56 -6.59 -8.68 -31.62
C LEU A 56 -6.84 -9.95 -30.78
N THR A 57 -6.30 -11.09 -31.21
CA THR A 57 -6.41 -12.37 -30.52
C THR A 57 -5.14 -12.74 -29.73
N SER A 58 -4.14 -11.86 -29.69
CA SER A 58 -2.92 -12.10 -28.92
C SER A 58 -3.17 -11.89 -27.43
N LEU A 59 -2.49 -12.67 -26.58
CA LEU A 59 -2.57 -12.52 -25.13
C LEU A 59 -2.05 -11.15 -24.67
N ALA A 60 -1.04 -10.61 -25.37
CA ALA A 60 -0.52 -9.26 -25.10
C ALA A 60 -1.60 -8.19 -25.32
N HIS A 61 -2.29 -8.25 -26.47
CA HIS A 61 -3.38 -7.32 -26.79
C HIS A 61 -4.54 -7.42 -25.78
N LEU A 62 -5.00 -8.64 -25.49
CA LEU A 62 -6.09 -8.86 -24.53
C LEU A 62 -5.75 -8.31 -23.13
N ARG A 63 -4.48 -8.43 -22.71
CA ARG A 63 -4.01 -7.83 -21.45
C ARG A 63 -3.98 -6.31 -21.51
N ALA A 64 -3.44 -5.73 -22.58
CA ALA A 64 -3.37 -4.29 -22.79
C ALA A 64 -4.76 -3.65 -22.77
N VAL A 65 -5.74 -4.26 -23.45
CA VAL A 65 -7.15 -3.81 -23.45
C VAL A 65 -7.70 -3.76 -22.01
N LYS A 66 -7.50 -4.82 -21.22
CA LYS A 66 -7.94 -4.84 -19.82
C LYS A 66 -7.27 -3.76 -18.97
N GLN A 67 -5.97 -3.55 -19.15
CA GLN A 67 -5.21 -2.54 -18.41
C GLN A 67 -5.67 -1.11 -18.78
N LEU A 68 -5.80 -0.82 -20.07
CA LEU A 68 -6.28 0.48 -20.55
C LEU A 68 -7.73 0.74 -20.14
N ALA A 69 -8.62 -0.25 -20.28
CA ALA A 69 -10.01 -0.13 -19.86
C ALA A 69 -10.14 0.28 -18.38
N LYS A 70 -9.27 -0.26 -17.54
CA LYS A 70 -9.27 0.09 -16.11
C LYS A 70 -8.75 1.49 -15.85
N VAL A 71 -7.69 1.92 -16.53
CA VAL A 71 -7.17 3.30 -16.43
C VAL A 71 -8.23 4.29 -16.90
N LEU A 72 -8.86 4.00 -18.05
CA LEU A 72 -9.86 4.85 -18.69
C LEU A 72 -11.26 4.73 -18.07
N ARG A 73 -11.49 3.75 -17.17
CA ARG A 73 -12.76 3.45 -16.51
C ARG A 73 -13.89 3.16 -17.51
N CYS A 74 -13.60 2.32 -18.50
CA CYS A 74 -14.56 1.88 -19.51
C CYS A 74 -14.67 0.35 -19.51
N GLU A 75 -15.60 -0.17 -20.32
CA GLU A 75 -15.76 -1.62 -20.52
C GLU A 75 -14.47 -2.23 -21.11
N PRO A 76 -14.04 -3.44 -20.69
CA PRO A 76 -12.81 -4.10 -21.17
C PRO A 76 -13.00 -4.70 -22.57
N SER A 77 -13.41 -3.88 -23.54
CA SER A 77 -13.49 -4.20 -24.95
C SER A 77 -12.62 -3.23 -25.75
N TRP A 78 -12.08 -3.70 -26.89
CA TRP A 78 -11.23 -2.84 -27.72
C TRP A 78 -11.98 -1.59 -28.20
N GLU A 79 -13.24 -1.74 -28.60
CA GLU A 79 -14.08 -0.63 -29.06
C GLU A 79 -14.28 0.43 -27.96
N ALA A 80 -14.58 0.00 -26.72
CA ALA A 80 -14.75 0.92 -25.59
C ALA A 80 -13.44 1.64 -25.23
N VAL A 81 -12.30 0.93 -25.28
CA VAL A 81 -10.98 1.50 -25.05
C VAL A 81 -10.63 2.56 -26.09
N VAL A 82 -10.83 2.25 -27.39
CA VAL A 82 -10.60 3.22 -28.49
C VAL A 82 -11.43 4.49 -28.27
N ASN A 83 -12.74 4.33 -28.02
CA ASN A 83 -13.65 5.46 -27.80
C ASN A 83 -13.22 6.31 -26.58
N ALA A 84 -12.78 5.65 -25.51
CA ALA A 84 -12.33 6.35 -24.31
C ALA A 84 -10.99 7.09 -24.51
N ILE A 85 -10.05 6.52 -25.26
CA ILE A 85 -8.80 7.18 -25.67
C ILE A 85 -9.10 8.39 -26.55
N GLU A 86 -9.97 8.24 -27.54
CA GLU A 86 -10.39 9.35 -28.40
C GLU A 86 -11.05 10.48 -27.60
N ALA A 87 -11.91 10.15 -26.65
CA ALA A 87 -12.50 11.14 -25.75
C ALA A 87 -11.44 11.91 -24.94
N LYS A 88 -10.45 11.22 -24.37
CA LYS A 88 -9.32 11.84 -23.65
C LYS A 88 -8.49 12.77 -24.56
N ARG A 89 -8.23 12.36 -25.78
CA ARG A 89 -7.47 13.16 -26.76
C ARG A 89 -8.21 14.42 -27.19
N ILE A 90 -9.55 14.35 -27.29
CA ILE A 90 -10.39 15.51 -27.63
C ILE A 90 -10.54 16.46 -26.44
N GLU A 91 -10.60 15.92 -25.21
CA GLU A 91 -10.78 16.72 -24.00
C GLU A 91 -9.52 17.56 -23.70
N ASP A 92 -8.36 16.91 -23.58
CA ASP A 92 -7.05 17.55 -23.35
C ASP A 92 -5.93 16.57 -23.65
N TYR A 93 -5.37 16.64 -24.86
CA TYR A 93 -4.32 15.72 -25.32
C TYR A 93 -3.04 15.86 -24.49
N ASP A 94 -2.62 17.08 -24.17
CA ASP A 94 -1.38 17.32 -23.44
C ASP A 94 -1.49 16.77 -22.00
N SER A 95 -2.63 16.90 -21.37
CA SER A 95 -2.92 16.31 -20.07
C SER A 95 -2.91 14.79 -20.12
N TRP A 96 -3.50 14.20 -21.17
CA TRP A 96 -3.46 12.74 -21.38
C TRP A 96 -2.04 12.22 -21.60
N VAL A 97 -1.25 12.89 -22.43
CA VAL A 97 0.18 12.57 -22.61
C VAL A 97 0.91 12.64 -21.27
N ALA A 98 0.67 13.68 -20.46
CA ALA A 98 1.29 13.82 -19.16
C ALA A 98 0.91 12.67 -18.20
N GLU A 99 -0.34 12.20 -18.25
CA GLU A 99 -0.83 11.06 -17.48
C GLU A 99 -0.15 9.76 -17.92
N CYS A 100 -0.03 9.51 -19.22
CA CYS A 100 0.61 8.31 -19.78
C CYS A 100 2.12 8.23 -19.49
N LEU A 101 2.79 9.37 -19.42
CA LEU A 101 4.24 9.47 -19.18
C LEU A 101 4.58 9.67 -17.70
N ASN A 102 3.60 9.51 -16.80
CA ASN A 102 3.83 9.69 -15.39
C ASN A 102 4.81 8.65 -14.82
N GLY A 103 5.82 9.13 -14.08
CA GLY A 103 6.89 8.30 -13.52
C GLY A 103 8.10 8.07 -14.44
N ILE A 104 8.08 8.63 -15.66
CA ILE A 104 9.26 8.69 -16.54
C ILE A 104 9.95 10.04 -16.35
N GLU A 105 11.25 10.01 -16.01
CA GLU A 105 12.08 11.20 -15.90
C GLU A 105 12.22 11.90 -17.24
N ARG A 106 12.01 13.23 -17.25
CA ARG A 106 12.13 14.05 -18.46
C ARG A 106 13.28 15.03 -18.28
N PRO A 107 14.32 14.97 -19.14
CA PRO A 107 15.32 16.02 -19.18
C PRO A 107 14.69 17.33 -19.67
N ASP A 108 15.29 18.46 -19.27
CA ASP A 108 14.92 19.75 -19.85
C ASP A 108 15.15 19.71 -21.37
N ALA A 109 14.05 19.63 -22.11
CA ALA A 109 14.05 19.45 -23.57
C ALA A 109 14.47 20.70 -24.35
N THR A 110 14.69 21.85 -23.68
CA THR A 110 14.96 23.13 -24.36
C THR A 110 16.20 23.07 -25.24
N ALA A 111 17.28 22.45 -24.77
CA ALA A 111 18.51 22.29 -25.54
C ALA A 111 18.35 21.26 -26.66
N ALA A 112 17.67 20.14 -26.42
CA ALA A 112 17.41 19.10 -27.42
C ALA A 112 16.46 19.61 -28.51
N ARG A 113 15.39 20.34 -28.15
CA ARG A 113 14.48 20.98 -29.10
C ARG A 113 15.18 22.00 -29.98
N LYS A 114 16.05 22.84 -29.43
CA LYS A 114 16.83 23.81 -30.20
C LYS A 114 17.81 23.13 -31.16
N ALA A 115 18.45 22.03 -30.73
CA ALA A 115 19.32 21.26 -31.62
C ALA A 115 18.53 20.59 -32.75
N PHE A 116 17.35 20.03 -32.46
CA PHE A 116 16.44 19.44 -33.43
C PHE A 116 15.93 20.47 -34.44
N GLU A 117 15.50 21.65 -33.99
CA GLU A 117 15.07 22.76 -34.85
C GLU A 117 16.19 23.20 -35.79
N THR A 118 17.42 23.28 -35.30
CA THR A 118 18.59 23.61 -36.12
C THR A 118 18.88 22.55 -37.20
N ILE A 119 18.74 21.26 -36.86
CA ILE A 119 18.92 20.15 -37.80
C ILE A 119 17.77 20.12 -38.80
N HIS A 120 16.53 20.30 -38.34
CA HIS A 120 15.33 20.31 -39.18
C HIS A 120 15.38 21.46 -40.20
N GLU A 121 15.74 22.69 -39.77
CA GLU A 121 15.93 23.83 -40.66
C GLU A 121 17.01 23.58 -41.70
N SER A 122 18.11 22.91 -41.37
CA SER A 122 19.16 22.56 -42.32
C SER A 122 18.74 21.50 -43.36
N TYR A 123 17.84 20.61 -42.97
CA TYR A 123 17.30 19.55 -43.83
C TYR A 123 16.20 20.06 -44.78
N THR A 124 15.34 20.96 -44.31
CA THR A 124 14.25 21.52 -45.13
C THR A 124 14.71 22.54 -46.17
N GLN A 125 15.92 23.08 -46.03
CA GLN A 125 16.54 23.99 -47.05
C GLN A 125 17.26 23.28 -48.19
N GLY A 126 17.37 21.95 -48.19
CA GLY A 126 18.12 21.16 -49.19
C GLY A 126 17.24 20.21 -49.99
N THR A 127 16.86 20.61 -51.18
CA THR A 127 16.50 19.83 -52.41
C THR A 127 15.61 18.60 -52.32
N GLU A 128 14.72 18.45 -53.30
CA GLU A 128 13.67 17.45 -53.57
C GLU A 128 14.10 15.97 -53.66
N ASN A 129 15.30 15.57 -53.23
CA ASN A 129 15.76 14.17 -53.16
C ASN A 129 16.29 13.83 -51.77
N ALA A 130 15.39 13.79 -50.78
CA ALA A 130 15.73 13.27 -49.46
C ALA A 130 16.04 11.77 -49.57
N PHE A 131 17.25 11.35 -49.19
CA PHE A 131 17.59 9.96 -48.95
C PHE A 131 16.68 9.44 -47.83
N THR A 132 15.72 8.61 -48.15
CA THR A 132 14.80 8.02 -47.16
C THR A 132 15.41 6.80 -46.47
N ARG A 133 16.48 6.22 -47.00
CA ARG A 133 17.14 5.04 -46.43
C ARG A 133 18.60 4.89 -46.92
N VAL A 134 19.54 4.61 -45.99
CA VAL A 134 20.90 4.22 -46.34
C VAL A 134 20.93 2.71 -46.60
N ASN A 135 20.85 2.26 -47.82
CA ASN A 135 20.68 0.86 -48.19
C ASN A 135 21.97 0.23 -48.78
N HIS A 136 23.14 0.71 -48.35
CA HIS A 136 24.43 0.21 -48.82
C HIS A 136 25.21 -0.38 -47.65
N GLN A 137 25.36 -1.70 -47.58
CA GLN A 137 26.01 -2.40 -46.46
C GLN A 137 27.38 -1.82 -46.11
N GLY A 138 28.29 -1.69 -47.09
CA GLY A 138 29.65 -1.18 -46.83
C GLY A 138 29.68 0.27 -46.34
N LEU A 139 28.70 1.11 -46.70
CA LEU A 139 28.58 2.46 -46.16
C LEU A 139 28.07 2.42 -44.72
N ASN A 140 27.08 1.59 -44.40
CA ASN A 140 26.55 1.42 -43.05
C ASN A 140 27.65 0.92 -42.10
N GLU A 141 28.40 -0.12 -42.52
CA GLU A 141 29.52 -0.65 -41.75
C GLU A 141 30.59 0.43 -41.52
N TYR A 142 30.96 1.19 -42.56
CA TYR A 142 31.90 2.29 -42.41
C TYR A 142 31.43 3.36 -41.44
N LEU A 143 30.16 3.77 -41.49
CA LEU A 143 29.58 4.77 -40.58
C LEU A 143 29.58 4.30 -39.13
N VAL A 144 29.17 3.05 -38.88
CA VAL A 144 29.16 2.45 -37.53
C VAL A 144 30.60 2.37 -36.97
N HIS A 145 31.59 1.93 -37.78
CA HIS A 145 32.98 1.90 -37.35
C HIS A 145 33.54 3.30 -37.10
N ARG A 146 33.16 4.31 -37.92
CA ARG A 146 33.55 5.70 -37.69
C ARG A 146 32.96 6.28 -36.43
N LEU A 147 31.69 5.99 -36.14
CA LEU A 147 31.03 6.38 -34.90
C LEU A 147 31.75 5.76 -33.71
N ALA A 148 32.04 4.46 -33.73
CA ALA A 148 32.79 3.77 -32.70
C ALA A 148 34.17 4.38 -32.45
N CYS A 149 34.89 4.77 -33.54
CA CYS A 149 36.17 5.47 -33.41
C CYS A 149 36.02 6.86 -32.75
N LEU A 150 34.99 7.61 -33.08
CA LEU A 150 34.71 8.93 -32.47
C LEU A 150 34.42 8.76 -30.95
N ILE A 151 33.56 7.83 -30.59
CA ILE A 151 33.21 7.56 -29.17
C ILE A 151 34.43 7.02 -28.41
N ARG A 152 35.23 6.14 -29.02
CA ARG A 152 36.47 5.64 -28.39
C ARG A 152 37.40 6.78 -27.98
N ASN A 153 37.49 7.81 -28.80
CA ASN A 153 38.37 8.97 -28.59
C ASN A 153 37.71 10.09 -27.79
N ALA A 154 36.41 10.03 -27.54
CA ALA A 154 35.69 10.98 -26.70
C ALA A 154 36.04 10.82 -25.23
N THR A 155 35.90 11.91 -24.46
CA THR A 155 36.12 11.97 -23.01
C THR A 155 34.90 12.55 -22.31
N GLY A 156 34.71 12.19 -21.04
CA GLY A 156 33.61 12.71 -20.22
C GLY A 156 32.23 12.41 -20.82
N THR A 157 31.34 13.40 -20.76
CA THR A 157 29.94 13.29 -21.23
C THR A 157 29.78 13.02 -22.73
N GLY A 158 30.83 13.20 -23.52
CA GLY A 158 30.85 12.86 -24.96
C GLY A 158 30.92 11.36 -25.26
N LYS A 159 31.20 10.53 -24.25
CA LYS A 159 31.32 9.07 -24.41
C LYS A 159 29.94 8.39 -24.24
N LYS A 160 29.04 8.62 -25.17
CA LYS A 160 27.70 8.02 -25.20
C LYS A 160 27.75 6.58 -25.75
N PRO A 161 26.84 5.68 -25.32
CA PRO A 161 26.76 4.33 -25.88
C PRO A 161 26.24 4.32 -27.33
N ILE A 162 26.63 3.29 -28.08
CA ILE A 162 25.97 2.91 -29.32
C ILE A 162 24.87 1.93 -28.99
N GLN A 163 23.66 2.23 -29.44
CA GLN A 163 22.51 1.34 -29.33
C GLN A 163 22.36 0.53 -30.63
N PHE A 164 22.21 -0.78 -30.49
CA PHE A 164 21.94 -1.69 -31.60
C PHE A 164 20.57 -2.35 -31.41
N HIS A 165 19.70 -2.20 -32.40
CA HIS A 165 18.48 -3.01 -32.48
C HIS A 165 18.88 -4.48 -32.67
N THR A 166 18.45 -5.36 -31.80
CA THR A 166 18.76 -6.78 -31.82
C THR A 166 17.52 -7.61 -31.48
N GLY A 167 17.26 -8.62 -32.28
CA GLY A 167 16.09 -9.49 -32.11
C GLY A 167 14.80 -8.83 -32.61
N LEU A 168 13.91 -8.51 -31.67
CA LEU A 168 12.59 -7.92 -31.94
C LEU A 168 12.69 -6.60 -32.72
N GLY A 169 11.69 -6.30 -33.53
CA GLY A 169 11.57 -5.08 -34.32
C GLY A 169 10.60 -5.26 -35.48
N ASP A 170 10.58 -4.30 -36.39
CA ASP A 170 9.71 -4.24 -37.57
C ASP A 170 9.78 -5.46 -38.48
N ASN A 171 8.78 -5.63 -39.35
CA ASN A 171 8.68 -6.74 -40.30
C ASN A 171 9.77 -6.77 -41.38
N ASP A 172 10.61 -5.77 -41.51
CA ASP A 172 11.76 -5.71 -42.42
C ASP A 172 13.03 -6.37 -41.82
N ILE A 173 13.00 -6.81 -40.58
CA ILE A 173 14.10 -7.54 -39.93
C ILE A 173 14.23 -8.95 -40.52
N THR A 174 15.48 -9.35 -40.77
CA THR A 174 15.82 -10.77 -40.93
C THR A 174 16.22 -11.33 -39.58
N LEU A 175 15.30 -12.06 -38.93
CA LEU A 175 15.44 -12.52 -37.55
C LEU A 175 16.77 -13.26 -37.27
N THR A 176 17.20 -14.13 -38.17
CA THR A 176 18.49 -14.84 -38.06
C THR A 176 19.70 -13.95 -38.07
N SER A 177 19.60 -12.76 -38.71
CA SER A 177 20.68 -11.76 -38.76
C SER A 177 20.59 -10.75 -37.60
N ALA A 178 19.52 -10.76 -36.87
CA ALA A 178 19.28 -9.84 -35.74
C ALA A 178 19.79 -10.39 -34.37
N SER A 179 20.40 -11.60 -34.36
CA SER A 179 21.04 -12.12 -33.14
C SER A 179 22.20 -11.21 -32.71
N PRO A 180 22.27 -10.84 -31.39
CA PRO A 180 23.36 -10.01 -30.88
C PRO A 180 24.74 -10.69 -30.99
N SER A 181 24.79 -12.00 -31.16
CA SER A 181 26.03 -12.76 -31.33
C SER A 181 26.84 -12.31 -32.57
N HIS A 182 26.17 -11.78 -33.58
CA HIS A 182 26.86 -11.21 -34.77
C HIS A 182 27.69 -9.97 -34.47
N LEU A 183 27.41 -9.27 -33.36
CA LEU A 183 28.15 -8.10 -32.91
C LEU A 183 29.45 -8.46 -32.17
N GLN A 184 29.71 -9.73 -31.89
CA GLN A 184 30.82 -10.13 -31.01
C GLN A 184 32.20 -9.67 -31.50
N GLU A 185 32.46 -9.71 -32.81
CA GLU A 185 33.74 -9.23 -33.38
C GLU A 185 33.87 -7.69 -33.28
N PHE A 186 32.78 -6.96 -33.54
CA PHE A 186 32.71 -5.52 -33.34
C PHE A 186 32.96 -5.12 -31.87
N ILE A 187 32.37 -5.84 -30.94
CA ILE A 187 32.55 -5.62 -29.50
C ILE A 187 34.02 -5.77 -29.11
N ARG A 188 34.68 -6.82 -29.60
CA ARG A 188 36.12 -7.07 -29.38
C ARG A 188 37.01 -5.99 -29.96
N GLN A 189 36.64 -5.45 -31.11
CA GLN A 189 37.39 -4.39 -31.77
C GLN A 189 37.30 -3.03 -31.02
N TYR A 190 36.20 -2.80 -30.28
CA TYR A 190 35.93 -1.56 -29.57
C TYR A 190 35.68 -1.74 -28.08
N PRO A 191 36.64 -2.27 -27.30
CA PRO A 191 36.42 -2.69 -25.92
C PRO A 191 36.16 -1.53 -24.95
N THR A 192 36.37 -0.28 -25.36
CA THR A 192 36.12 0.92 -24.54
C THR A 192 34.93 1.74 -25.00
N VAL A 193 34.21 1.30 -26.04
CA VAL A 193 33.00 1.94 -26.53
C VAL A 193 31.82 1.26 -25.85
N PRO A 194 30.96 1.97 -25.08
CA PRO A 194 29.78 1.39 -24.49
C PRO A 194 28.80 0.97 -25.61
N ILE A 195 28.23 -0.22 -25.47
CA ILE A 195 27.31 -0.83 -26.44
C ILE A 195 26.07 -1.29 -25.69
N VAL A 196 24.88 -0.90 -26.15
CA VAL A 196 23.58 -1.34 -25.62
C VAL A 196 22.89 -2.23 -26.67
N LEU A 197 22.54 -3.43 -26.27
CA LEU A 197 21.76 -4.38 -27.04
C LEU A 197 20.28 -4.15 -26.69
N LEU A 198 19.50 -3.62 -27.63
CA LEU A 198 18.10 -3.23 -27.41
C LEU A 198 17.14 -4.44 -27.43
N HIS A 199 15.91 -4.24 -26.94
CA HIS A 199 14.72 -5.08 -27.10
C HIS A 199 14.85 -6.47 -26.46
N ALA A 200 15.53 -6.56 -25.31
CA ALA A 200 15.91 -7.84 -24.70
C ALA A 200 16.61 -8.81 -25.68
N SER A 201 16.93 -8.32 -26.89
CA SER A 201 17.34 -9.15 -28.05
C SER A 201 16.38 -10.31 -28.33
N TYR A 202 15.09 -10.16 -28.04
CA TYR A 202 14.09 -11.26 -28.18
C TYR A 202 14.09 -11.83 -29.61
N PRO A 203 14.18 -13.17 -29.80
CA PRO A 203 14.18 -14.23 -28.79
C PRO A 203 15.56 -14.67 -28.28
N PHE A 204 16.64 -13.88 -28.47
CA PHE A 204 18.03 -14.22 -28.20
C PHE A 204 18.52 -13.67 -26.84
N MET A 205 17.66 -13.67 -25.80
CA MET A 205 17.97 -13.08 -24.49
C MET A 205 19.23 -13.67 -23.82
N ARG A 206 19.45 -14.97 -23.98
CA ARG A 206 20.61 -15.65 -23.38
C ARG A 206 21.93 -15.24 -24.05
N GLU A 207 21.92 -15.02 -25.35
CA GLU A 207 23.07 -14.50 -26.09
C GLU A 207 23.39 -13.07 -25.65
N ALA A 208 22.39 -12.21 -25.49
CA ALA A 208 22.57 -10.86 -24.97
C ALA A 208 23.12 -10.87 -23.54
N GLY A 209 22.56 -11.70 -22.68
CA GLY A 209 23.02 -11.90 -21.30
C GLY A 209 24.46 -12.40 -21.23
N TYR A 210 24.85 -13.31 -22.12
CA TYR A 210 26.23 -13.77 -22.24
C TYR A 210 27.17 -12.64 -22.65
N LEU A 211 26.85 -11.92 -23.71
CA LEU A 211 27.70 -10.82 -24.18
C LEU A 211 27.84 -9.71 -23.11
N ALA A 212 26.77 -9.35 -22.43
CA ALA A 212 26.81 -8.39 -21.35
C ALA A 212 27.63 -8.88 -20.16
N SER A 213 27.65 -10.19 -19.87
CA SER A 213 28.43 -10.74 -18.76
C SER A 213 29.93 -10.79 -19.04
N VAL A 214 30.35 -11.13 -20.27
CA VAL A 214 31.77 -11.37 -20.61
C VAL A 214 32.49 -10.13 -21.13
N TYR A 215 31.78 -9.11 -21.64
CA TYR A 215 32.37 -7.88 -22.13
C TYR A 215 32.03 -6.69 -21.24
N SER A 216 33.06 -6.00 -20.73
CA SER A 216 32.88 -4.90 -19.76
C SER A 216 32.08 -3.72 -20.31
N ASN A 217 32.08 -3.52 -21.61
CA ASN A 217 31.46 -2.41 -22.32
C ASN A 217 30.08 -2.71 -22.93
N VAL A 218 29.52 -3.94 -22.68
CA VAL A 218 28.24 -4.34 -23.25
C VAL A 218 27.16 -4.31 -22.15
N TYR A 219 25.99 -3.79 -22.49
CA TYR A 219 24.80 -3.66 -21.67
C TYR A 219 23.59 -4.27 -22.40
N ALA A 220 22.65 -4.86 -21.68
CA ALA A 220 21.42 -5.43 -22.22
C ALA A 220 20.24 -4.54 -21.80
N ASP A 221 19.52 -4.01 -22.78
CA ASP A 221 18.26 -3.33 -22.54
C ASP A 221 17.10 -4.32 -22.63
N ILE A 222 16.12 -4.21 -21.73
CA ILE A 222 14.93 -5.06 -21.70
C ILE A 222 13.66 -4.32 -22.17
N GLY A 223 13.82 -3.31 -23.04
CA GLY A 223 12.73 -2.56 -23.65
C GLY A 223 11.91 -3.36 -24.66
N GLU A 224 10.91 -2.73 -25.22
CA GLU A 224 9.98 -3.20 -26.28
C GLU A 224 9.17 -4.47 -25.94
N ILE A 225 9.74 -5.42 -25.20
CA ILE A 225 8.96 -6.59 -24.75
C ILE A 225 7.70 -6.20 -23.91
N PHE A 226 7.68 -4.98 -23.43
CA PHE A 226 6.57 -4.31 -22.76
C PHE A 226 6.00 -3.21 -23.69
N PRO A 227 4.81 -3.37 -24.31
CA PRO A 227 3.75 -4.35 -24.05
C PRO A 227 3.63 -5.50 -25.08
N PHE A 228 4.61 -5.75 -25.92
CA PHE A 228 4.45 -6.65 -27.08
C PHE A 228 4.38 -8.14 -26.75
N LEU A 229 4.95 -8.59 -25.64
CA LEU A 229 4.86 -9.98 -25.20
C LEU A 229 3.72 -10.21 -24.21
N SER A 230 3.25 -11.47 -24.16
CA SER A 230 2.40 -11.92 -23.06
C SER A 230 3.13 -11.79 -21.73
N ARG A 231 2.38 -11.77 -20.59
CA ARG A 231 2.97 -11.70 -19.26
C ARG A 231 4.03 -12.79 -19.02
N ASP A 232 3.71 -14.05 -19.36
CA ASP A 232 4.65 -15.17 -19.21
C ASP A 232 5.89 -15.00 -20.10
N GLY A 233 5.72 -14.42 -21.29
CA GLY A 233 6.83 -14.10 -22.19
C GLY A 233 7.76 -13.04 -21.59
N GLN A 234 7.19 -12.00 -21.01
CA GLN A 234 7.96 -10.94 -20.33
C GLN A 234 8.70 -11.46 -19.09
N GLU A 235 8.03 -12.27 -18.24
CA GLU A 235 8.67 -12.93 -17.10
C GLU A 235 9.81 -13.86 -17.53
N THR A 236 9.58 -14.63 -18.61
CA THR A 236 10.58 -15.54 -19.17
C THR A 236 11.78 -14.78 -19.69
N ALA A 237 11.58 -13.68 -20.43
CA ALA A 237 12.65 -12.86 -20.98
C ALA A 237 13.52 -12.27 -19.86
N LEU A 238 12.89 -11.69 -18.82
CA LEU A 238 13.61 -11.17 -17.65
C LEU A 238 14.42 -12.27 -16.94
N ARG A 239 13.84 -13.45 -16.73
CA ARG A 239 14.54 -14.58 -16.10
C ARG A 239 15.74 -15.03 -16.93
N GLN A 240 15.61 -15.12 -18.25
CA GLN A 240 16.69 -15.58 -19.12
C GLN A 240 17.85 -14.58 -19.19
N ILE A 241 17.58 -13.30 -19.15
CA ILE A 241 18.65 -12.28 -19.05
C ILE A 241 19.35 -12.39 -17.68
N LEU A 242 18.58 -12.52 -16.60
CA LEU A 242 19.11 -12.64 -15.24
C LEU A 242 19.85 -13.96 -14.96
N GLU A 243 19.74 -14.99 -15.84
CA GLU A 243 20.51 -16.22 -15.70
C GLU A 243 22.03 -15.97 -15.64
N LEU A 244 22.52 -14.97 -16.37
CA LEU A 244 23.94 -14.72 -16.50
C LEU A 244 24.32 -13.23 -16.44
N CYS A 245 23.47 -12.33 -16.94
CA CYS A 245 23.76 -10.89 -16.99
C CYS A 245 23.75 -10.26 -15.59
N PRO A 246 24.85 -9.57 -15.18
CA PRO A 246 24.82 -8.78 -13.96
C PRO A 246 23.75 -7.67 -14.05
N TRP A 247 22.92 -7.49 -13.02
CA TRP A 247 21.89 -6.47 -13.06
C TRP A 247 22.43 -5.03 -13.19
N SER A 248 23.67 -4.79 -12.79
CA SER A 248 24.37 -3.52 -13.04
C SER A 248 24.62 -3.20 -14.52
N LYS A 249 24.28 -4.14 -15.41
CA LYS A 249 24.41 -4.02 -16.86
C LYS A 249 23.09 -4.18 -17.60
N ILE A 250 21.98 -4.25 -16.86
CA ILE A 250 20.63 -4.29 -17.43
C ILE A 250 20.06 -2.89 -17.43
N LEU A 251 19.53 -2.46 -18.57
CA LEU A 251 18.85 -1.20 -18.78
C LEU A 251 17.39 -1.46 -19.10
N TRP A 252 16.56 -0.44 -19.00
CA TRP A 252 15.16 -0.51 -19.39
C TRP A 252 14.78 0.67 -20.27
N SER A 253 13.94 0.41 -21.26
CA SER A 253 13.33 1.40 -22.13
C SER A 253 11.89 1.00 -22.45
N THR A 254 11.12 1.96 -23.00
CA THR A 254 9.79 1.64 -23.52
C THR A 254 9.84 1.14 -24.96
N ASP A 255 10.77 1.67 -25.74
CA ASP A 255 10.67 1.74 -27.18
C ASP A 255 9.33 2.31 -27.65
N GLY A 256 8.77 3.19 -26.81
CA GLY A 256 7.49 3.83 -27.07
C GLY A 256 7.55 4.67 -28.32
N HIS A 257 6.57 4.50 -29.21
CA HIS A 257 6.49 5.26 -30.44
C HIS A 257 5.03 5.60 -30.76
N TRP A 258 4.84 6.72 -31.45
CA TRP A 258 3.57 7.25 -31.94
C TRP A 258 2.54 7.56 -30.88
N PHE A 259 2.21 6.62 -29.97
CA PHE A 259 1.11 6.73 -29.02
C PHE A 259 1.57 6.75 -27.58
N PRO A 260 1.09 7.68 -26.73
CA PRO A 260 1.48 7.75 -25.33
C PRO A 260 1.06 6.50 -24.52
N GLU A 261 0.05 5.79 -24.98
CA GLU A 261 -0.44 4.58 -24.34
C GLU A 261 0.60 3.44 -24.34
N THR A 262 1.53 3.41 -25.29
CA THR A 262 2.66 2.45 -25.31
C THR A 262 3.55 2.66 -24.08
N TYR A 263 3.87 3.88 -23.76
CA TYR A 263 4.68 4.25 -22.60
C TYR A 263 3.98 3.84 -21.29
N LEU A 264 2.70 4.17 -21.17
CA LEU A 264 1.89 3.81 -20.00
C LEU A 264 1.88 2.30 -19.77
N LEU A 265 1.59 1.53 -20.81
CA LEU A 265 1.54 0.06 -20.74
C LEU A 265 2.91 -0.53 -20.36
N ALA A 266 3.98 -0.04 -20.96
CA ALA A 266 5.34 -0.51 -20.68
C ALA A 266 5.71 -0.28 -19.20
N VAL A 267 5.41 0.90 -18.65
CA VAL A 267 5.66 1.23 -17.23
C VAL A 267 4.85 0.33 -16.30
N LEU A 268 3.56 0.14 -16.58
CA LEU A 268 2.69 -0.72 -15.78
C LEU A 268 3.21 -2.17 -15.78
N GLN A 269 3.54 -2.69 -16.94
CA GLN A 269 3.88 -4.09 -17.13
C GLN A 269 5.28 -4.42 -16.60
N VAL A 270 6.28 -3.55 -16.76
CA VAL A 270 7.62 -3.80 -16.20
C VAL A 270 7.58 -3.87 -14.68
N ARG A 271 6.81 -2.99 -14.02
CA ARG A 271 6.66 -3.02 -12.56
C ARG A 271 6.00 -4.31 -12.07
N GLU A 272 4.96 -4.78 -12.75
CA GLU A 272 4.31 -6.07 -12.45
C GLU A 272 5.27 -7.25 -12.59
N VAL A 273 6.04 -7.29 -13.68
CA VAL A 273 6.98 -8.39 -13.95
C VAL A 273 8.16 -8.38 -12.97
N LEU A 274 8.72 -7.20 -12.68
CA LEU A 274 9.77 -7.07 -11.66
C LEU A 274 9.26 -7.56 -10.29
N GLU A 275 8.07 -7.13 -9.87
CA GLU A 275 7.50 -7.57 -8.60
C GLU A 275 7.35 -9.09 -8.54
N LYS A 276 6.77 -9.69 -9.59
CA LYS A 276 6.56 -11.13 -9.67
C LYS A 276 7.88 -11.91 -9.61
N VAL A 277 8.82 -11.58 -10.48
CA VAL A 277 10.08 -12.32 -10.62
C VAL A 277 10.98 -12.14 -9.40
N LEU A 278 11.15 -10.90 -8.92
CA LEU A 278 12.07 -10.62 -7.83
C LEU A 278 11.55 -11.09 -6.47
N CYS A 279 10.24 -10.96 -6.22
CA CYS A 279 9.64 -11.55 -5.01
C CYS A 279 9.80 -13.07 -4.98
N GLU A 280 9.64 -13.75 -6.12
CA GLU A 280 9.89 -15.18 -6.20
C GLU A 280 11.36 -15.52 -5.93
N TYR A 281 12.30 -14.79 -6.54
CA TYR A 281 13.74 -15.02 -6.33
C TYR A 281 14.16 -14.77 -4.88
N ALA A 282 13.64 -13.74 -4.23
CA ALA A 282 13.91 -13.48 -2.83
C ALA A 282 13.35 -14.58 -1.90
N ARG A 283 12.11 -15.03 -2.15
CA ARG A 283 11.51 -16.15 -1.37
C ARG A 283 12.24 -17.48 -1.56
N LYS A 284 12.81 -17.71 -2.74
CA LYS A 284 13.62 -18.91 -3.02
C LYS A 284 15.06 -18.79 -2.52
N GLY A 285 15.45 -17.65 -1.96
CA GLY A 285 16.80 -17.40 -1.47
C GLY A 285 17.86 -17.19 -2.56
N HIS A 286 17.45 -16.91 -3.82
CA HIS A 286 18.38 -16.60 -4.90
C HIS A 286 19.01 -15.21 -4.73
N MET A 287 18.32 -14.32 -4.01
CA MET A 287 18.78 -12.99 -3.61
C MET A 287 18.13 -12.60 -2.30
N THR A 288 18.70 -11.62 -1.60
CA THR A 288 18.05 -10.96 -0.47
C THR A 288 17.06 -9.90 -0.97
N TRP A 289 16.09 -9.53 -0.12
CA TRP A 289 15.16 -8.42 -0.42
C TRP A 289 15.89 -7.09 -0.71
N ARG A 290 17.01 -6.85 -0.01
CA ARG A 290 17.85 -5.68 -0.20
C ARG A 290 18.55 -5.67 -1.57
N GLU A 291 19.06 -6.81 -2.01
CA GLU A 291 19.63 -6.95 -3.35
C GLU A 291 18.58 -6.77 -4.42
N GLY A 292 17.35 -7.31 -4.23
CA GLY A 292 16.22 -7.06 -5.13
C GLY A 292 15.87 -5.57 -5.24
N THR A 293 15.86 -4.86 -4.11
CA THR A 293 15.66 -3.41 -4.08
C THR A 293 16.73 -2.65 -4.86
N GLN A 294 18.01 -3.03 -4.71
CA GLN A 294 19.10 -2.40 -5.46
C GLN A 294 19.00 -2.70 -6.97
N LEU A 295 18.67 -3.94 -7.32
CA LEU A 295 18.44 -4.35 -8.71
C LEU A 295 17.39 -3.48 -9.40
N VAL A 296 16.27 -3.20 -8.74
CA VAL A 296 15.20 -2.33 -9.28
C VAL A 296 15.73 -0.92 -9.55
N LYS A 297 16.42 -0.32 -8.58
CA LYS A 297 17.00 1.03 -8.73
C LYS A 297 18.03 1.06 -9.87
N ASP A 298 18.83 0.02 -10.01
CA ASP A 298 19.86 -0.04 -11.04
C ASP A 298 19.24 -0.18 -12.44
N ILE A 299 18.29 -1.09 -12.63
CA ILE A 299 17.66 -1.32 -13.94
C ILE A 299 16.85 -0.10 -14.39
N LEU A 300 16.02 0.45 -13.49
CA LEU A 300 15.08 1.51 -13.87
C LEU A 300 15.72 2.92 -13.90
N PHE A 301 16.80 3.15 -13.16
CA PHE A 301 17.35 4.50 -13.01
C PHE A 301 18.89 4.54 -13.10
N ASN A 302 19.61 3.89 -12.16
CA ASN A 302 21.03 4.16 -11.95
C ASN A 302 21.89 3.79 -13.16
N ASN A 303 21.64 2.65 -13.80
CA ASN A 303 22.45 2.18 -14.93
C ASN A 303 22.33 3.12 -16.12
N SER A 304 21.12 3.53 -16.48
CA SER A 304 20.88 4.50 -17.56
C SER A 304 21.46 5.88 -17.20
N ASN A 305 21.25 6.37 -15.97
CA ASN A 305 21.83 7.63 -15.52
C ASN A 305 23.37 7.64 -15.62
N HIS A 306 24.00 6.53 -15.26
CA HIS A 306 25.46 6.38 -15.30
C HIS A 306 25.99 6.31 -16.74
N ILE A 307 25.48 5.39 -17.57
CA ILE A 307 26.02 5.13 -18.90
C ILE A 307 25.77 6.27 -19.87
N TYR A 308 24.65 6.99 -19.71
CA TYR A 308 24.34 8.17 -20.53
C TYR A 308 24.83 9.48 -19.94
N HIS A 309 25.47 9.47 -18.77
CA HIS A 309 25.99 10.64 -18.05
C HIS A 309 24.94 11.75 -17.90
N LEU A 310 23.73 11.39 -17.38
CA LEU A 310 22.61 12.33 -17.29
C LEU A 310 22.72 13.25 -16.06
N GLY A 311 23.35 12.78 -14.98
CA GLY A 311 23.57 13.59 -13.78
C GLY A 311 22.31 13.80 -12.93
N PHE A 312 21.28 12.95 -13.09
CA PHE A 312 20.08 13.02 -12.26
C PHE A 312 20.37 12.56 -10.82
N GLU A 313 19.75 13.23 -9.86
CA GLU A 313 19.76 12.78 -8.47
C GLU A 313 18.61 11.80 -8.24
N PHE A 314 18.92 10.65 -7.65
CA PHE A 314 17.90 9.65 -7.33
C PHE A 314 17.04 10.14 -6.17
N SER A 315 15.74 10.23 -6.36
CA SER A 315 14.75 10.39 -5.29
C SER A 315 13.54 9.51 -5.60
N PHE A 316 12.91 8.95 -4.56
CA PHE A 316 11.66 8.24 -4.77
C PHE A 316 10.57 9.22 -5.18
N ASP A 317 9.81 8.88 -6.21
CA ASP A 317 8.63 9.64 -6.59
C ASP A 317 7.40 9.13 -5.81
N GLU A 318 7.11 9.80 -4.71
CA GLU A 318 5.96 9.47 -3.87
C GLU A 318 4.61 9.83 -4.51
N SER A 319 4.60 10.64 -5.56
CA SER A 319 3.37 10.97 -6.30
C SER A 319 2.81 9.76 -7.08
N ILE A 320 3.67 8.77 -7.36
CA ILE A 320 3.30 7.50 -8.00
C ILE A 320 2.58 6.55 -7.03
N ILE A 321 2.64 6.81 -5.71
CA ILE A 321 2.05 5.96 -4.67
C ILE A 321 0.53 6.15 -4.62
N ASN A 322 -0.15 5.72 -5.64
CA ASN A 322 -1.52 5.25 -5.52
C ASN A 322 -1.66 3.92 -6.27
N PRO A 323 -1.34 2.78 -5.61
CA PRO A 323 -1.45 1.47 -6.24
C PRO A 323 -2.84 1.20 -6.83
N ARG A 324 -3.86 1.89 -6.31
CA ARG A 324 -5.24 1.82 -6.80
C ARG A 324 -5.46 2.57 -8.11
N ARG A 325 -4.61 3.53 -8.48
CA ARG A 325 -4.71 4.28 -9.75
C ARG A 325 -3.88 3.69 -10.87
N LEU A 326 -2.75 3.03 -10.55
CA LEU A 326 -1.77 2.56 -11.53
C LEU A 326 -1.72 1.03 -11.71
N SER A 327 -2.17 0.22 -10.73
CA SER A 327 -2.32 -1.21 -10.96
C SER A 327 -3.57 -1.44 -11.79
N GLY A 328 -3.43 -1.58 -13.08
CA GLY A 328 -4.46 -2.09 -13.98
C GLY A 328 -4.91 -3.53 -13.64
N ARG A 329 -4.73 -4.00 -12.40
CA ARG A 329 -5.14 -5.31 -11.93
C ARG A 329 -6.63 -5.28 -11.62
N SER A 330 -7.40 -6.15 -12.25
CA SER A 330 -8.76 -6.46 -11.82
C SER A 330 -8.71 -7.15 -10.45
N ASP A 331 -9.84 -7.18 -9.75
CA ASP A 331 -9.95 -7.95 -8.49
C ASP A 331 -9.59 -9.43 -8.71
N LEU A 332 -9.86 -9.96 -9.91
CA LEU A 332 -9.42 -11.28 -10.33
C LEU A 332 -7.89 -11.37 -10.40
N ASP A 333 -7.21 -10.41 -11.04
CA ASP A 333 -5.75 -10.40 -11.15
C ASP A 333 -5.06 -10.33 -9.77
N ILE A 334 -5.63 -9.54 -8.85
CA ILE A 334 -5.13 -9.43 -7.47
C ILE A 334 -5.30 -10.77 -6.75
N LEU A 335 -6.48 -11.37 -6.89
CA LEU A 335 -6.78 -12.67 -6.28
C LEU A 335 -5.89 -13.78 -6.86
N GLU A 336 -5.73 -13.86 -8.17
CA GLU A 336 -4.88 -14.85 -8.83
C GLU A 336 -3.41 -14.69 -8.42
N ALA A 337 -2.89 -13.46 -8.38
CA ALA A 337 -1.55 -13.18 -7.92
C ALA A 337 -1.35 -13.56 -6.44
N PHE A 338 -2.37 -13.35 -5.60
CA PHE A 338 -2.33 -13.78 -4.20
C PHE A 338 -2.33 -15.30 -4.06
N LEU A 339 -3.06 -16.01 -4.92
CA LEU A 339 -3.20 -17.48 -4.88
C LEU A 339 -2.04 -18.23 -5.55
N ASP A 340 -1.20 -17.56 -6.29
CA ASP A 340 -0.10 -18.18 -7.02
C ASP A 340 0.83 -18.98 -6.10
N GLY A 341 1.07 -20.25 -6.43
CA GLY A 341 1.87 -21.17 -5.62
C GLY A 341 1.21 -21.65 -4.32
N LYS A 342 -0.04 -21.24 -4.03
CA LYS A 342 -0.79 -21.63 -2.82
C LYS A 342 -1.82 -22.70 -3.12
N LYS A 343 -2.22 -23.44 -2.08
CA LYS A 343 -3.38 -24.35 -2.18
C LYS A 343 -4.64 -23.53 -2.44
N PRO A 344 -5.48 -23.91 -3.40
CA PRO A 344 -6.73 -23.21 -3.67
C PRO A 344 -7.60 -23.13 -2.40
N PRO A 345 -8.02 -21.95 -1.96
CA PRO A 345 -8.91 -21.82 -0.81
C PRO A 345 -10.32 -22.29 -1.17
N GLN A 346 -11.05 -22.72 -0.16
CA GLN A 346 -12.44 -23.12 -0.31
C GLN A 346 -13.41 -21.95 -0.07
N TYR A 347 -13.02 -21.00 0.78
CA TYR A 347 -13.87 -19.91 1.23
C TYR A 347 -13.12 -18.58 1.22
N LEU A 348 -13.81 -17.53 0.79
CA LEU A 348 -13.47 -16.13 1.03
C LEU A 348 -14.27 -15.62 2.24
N ARG A 349 -13.60 -15.09 3.27
CA ARG A 349 -14.21 -14.37 4.39
C ARG A 349 -14.14 -12.89 4.11
N ILE A 350 -15.27 -12.20 4.13
CA ILE A 350 -15.35 -10.75 3.97
C ILE A 350 -15.74 -10.16 5.31
N TYR A 351 -14.80 -9.41 5.91
CA TYR A 351 -14.95 -8.80 7.23
C TYR A 351 -15.37 -7.34 7.11
N TRP A 352 -16.15 -6.91 8.10
CA TRP A 352 -16.33 -5.50 8.41
C TRP A 352 -16.43 -5.33 9.92
N ASN A 353 -16.12 -4.14 10.41
CA ASN A 353 -16.25 -3.80 11.82
C ASN A 353 -17.43 -2.85 12.00
N ASP A 354 -18.39 -3.19 12.85
CA ASP A 354 -19.58 -2.37 13.08
C ASP A 354 -19.34 -1.25 14.12
N MET A 355 -20.36 -0.44 14.41
CA MET A 355 -20.24 0.69 15.35
C MET A 355 -20.06 0.26 16.82
N THR A 356 -20.29 -1.00 17.15
CA THR A 356 -19.97 -1.56 18.47
C THR A 356 -18.56 -2.16 18.53
N ALA A 357 -17.75 -1.99 17.49
CA ALA A 357 -16.45 -2.63 17.29
C ALA A 357 -16.51 -4.17 17.19
N THR A 358 -17.69 -4.73 16.93
CA THR A 358 -17.83 -6.17 16.70
C THR A 358 -17.33 -6.53 15.29
N PRO A 359 -16.36 -7.45 15.16
CA PRO A 359 -15.98 -7.95 13.84
C PRO A 359 -17.10 -8.84 13.30
N ARG A 360 -17.68 -8.43 12.18
CA ARG A 360 -18.70 -9.17 11.45
C ARG A 360 -18.09 -9.80 10.21
N VAL A 361 -18.62 -10.94 9.77
CA VAL A 361 -18.07 -11.68 8.62
C VAL A 361 -19.15 -12.34 7.77
N ARG A 362 -18.89 -12.43 6.47
CA ARG A 362 -19.56 -13.34 5.54
C ARG A 362 -18.54 -14.28 4.92
N ALA A 363 -18.81 -15.57 4.92
CA ALA A 363 -18.01 -16.57 4.24
C ALA A 363 -18.71 -17.00 2.94
N VAL A 364 -17.99 -16.90 1.82
CA VAL A 364 -18.48 -17.20 0.49
C VAL A 364 -17.63 -18.31 -0.12
N PRO A 365 -18.24 -19.38 -0.70
CA PRO A 365 -17.49 -20.39 -1.42
C PRO A 365 -16.71 -19.77 -2.59
N MET A 366 -15.41 -20.08 -2.72
CA MET A 366 -14.53 -19.51 -3.75
C MET A 366 -15.07 -19.69 -5.18
N ARG A 367 -15.74 -20.82 -5.46
CA ARG A 367 -16.38 -21.04 -6.77
C ARG A 367 -17.37 -19.93 -7.15
N LYS A 368 -18.08 -19.36 -6.16
CA LYS A 368 -19.04 -18.25 -6.41
C LYS A 368 -18.29 -16.94 -6.65
N VAL A 369 -17.23 -16.67 -5.91
CA VAL A 369 -16.38 -15.49 -6.11
C VAL A 369 -15.80 -15.52 -7.52
N LEU A 370 -15.12 -16.62 -7.88
CA LEU A 370 -14.51 -16.81 -9.19
C LEU A 370 -15.52 -16.77 -10.34
N SER A 371 -16.75 -17.30 -10.16
CA SER A 371 -17.76 -17.24 -11.24
C SER A 371 -18.17 -15.82 -11.59
N VAL A 372 -18.16 -14.90 -10.61
CA VAL A 372 -18.48 -13.48 -10.85
C VAL A 372 -17.29 -12.73 -11.41
N LEU A 373 -16.10 -12.92 -10.83
CA LEU A 373 -14.90 -12.22 -11.27
C LEU A 373 -14.42 -12.62 -12.66
N ASN A 374 -14.62 -13.90 -13.06
CA ASN A 374 -14.29 -14.39 -14.41
C ASN A 374 -15.21 -13.85 -15.50
N GLU A 375 -16.41 -13.39 -15.13
CA GLU A 375 -17.36 -12.73 -16.03
C GLU A 375 -17.17 -11.20 -16.05
N ASP A 376 -16.00 -10.71 -15.60
CA ASP A 376 -15.67 -9.30 -15.39
C ASP A 376 -16.71 -8.56 -14.50
N GLY A 377 -17.38 -9.31 -13.62
CA GLY A 377 -18.39 -8.79 -12.70
C GLY A 377 -17.77 -8.17 -11.43
N ASP A 378 -18.37 -7.09 -10.97
CA ASP A 378 -18.06 -6.47 -9.67
C ASP A 378 -18.62 -7.35 -8.54
N PHE A 379 -17.73 -8.05 -7.83
CA PHE A 379 -18.14 -8.96 -6.78
C PHE A 379 -18.51 -8.21 -5.51
N SER A 380 -19.75 -8.34 -5.08
CA SER A 380 -20.25 -7.75 -3.83
C SER A 380 -21.39 -8.57 -3.25
N LEU A 381 -21.69 -8.35 -1.96
CA LEU A 381 -22.78 -9.02 -1.27
C LEU A 381 -23.84 -8.05 -0.83
N SER A 382 -25.10 -8.43 -0.94
CA SER A 382 -26.21 -7.71 -0.31
C SER A 382 -26.26 -7.95 1.19
N ILE A 383 -26.22 -6.86 1.96
CA ILE A 383 -26.29 -6.87 3.42
C ILE A 383 -27.39 -5.88 3.86
N THR A 384 -28.26 -6.29 4.76
CA THR A 384 -29.31 -5.40 5.30
C THR A 384 -28.75 -4.08 5.84
N LYS A 385 -29.43 -2.97 5.61
CA LYS A 385 -29.03 -1.64 6.14
C LYS A 385 -28.96 -1.62 7.68
N ALA A 386 -29.66 -2.51 8.36
CA ALA A 386 -29.58 -2.68 9.81
C ALA A 386 -28.17 -3.03 10.31
N SER A 387 -27.30 -3.64 9.47
CA SER A 387 -25.96 -4.12 9.88
C SER A 387 -25.06 -3.03 10.47
N LEU A 388 -25.26 -1.77 10.09
CA LEU A 388 -24.56 -0.61 10.64
C LEU A 388 -25.34 0.12 11.76
N GLY A 389 -26.26 -0.58 12.39
CA GLY A 389 -27.08 -0.13 13.52
C GLY A 389 -27.54 -1.31 14.40
N LEU A 390 -26.71 -2.36 14.48
CA LEU A 390 -26.93 -3.51 15.37
C LEU A 390 -26.05 -3.40 16.62
N LEU A 391 -26.58 -3.90 17.73
CA LEU A 391 -25.80 -4.22 18.92
C LEU A 391 -25.22 -5.64 18.82
N GLN A 392 -24.38 -6.02 19.79
CA GLN A 392 -23.75 -7.35 19.84
C GLN A 392 -24.76 -8.49 20.06
N ASN A 393 -25.95 -8.18 20.56
CA ASN A 393 -27.06 -9.13 20.76
C ASN A 393 -28.07 -9.11 19.62
N ASP A 394 -27.69 -8.52 18.45
CA ASP A 394 -28.50 -8.35 17.25
C ASP A 394 -29.75 -7.46 17.42
N GLN A 395 -29.86 -6.71 18.52
CA GLN A 395 -30.87 -5.68 18.67
C GLN A 395 -30.62 -4.55 17.66
N VAL A 396 -31.67 -4.18 16.90
CA VAL A 396 -31.66 -3.04 15.99
C VAL A 396 -31.90 -1.76 16.78
N VAL A 397 -31.02 -0.78 16.65
CA VAL A 397 -31.17 0.50 17.36
C VAL A 397 -32.22 1.42 16.70
N PRO A 398 -32.83 2.36 17.45
CA PRO A 398 -33.74 3.35 16.88
C PRO A 398 -33.12 4.08 15.67
N GLY A 399 -33.93 4.28 14.64
CA GLY A 399 -33.49 4.92 13.38
C GLY A 399 -32.66 4.05 12.44
N ALA A 400 -32.26 2.81 12.83
CA ALA A 400 -31.79 1.82 11.90
C ALA A 400 -32.97 1.01 11.35
N SER A 401 -32.89 0.55 10.11
CA SER A 401 -33.96 -0.18 9.43
C SER A 401 -33.49 -1.53 8.91
N GLY A 402 -34.29 -2.58 9.13
CA GLY A 402 -34.14 -3.85 8.45
C GLY A 402 -34.56 -3.82 6.97
N THR A 403 -35.10 -2.68 6.49
CA THR A 403 -35.55 -2.50 5.13
C THR A 403 -34.44 -1.89 4.27
N GLY A 404 -34.24 -2.43 3.09
CA GLY A 404 -33.19 -2.02 2.16
C GLY A 404 -31.86 -2.73 2.44
N GLU A 405 -30.98 -2.64 1.46
CA GLU A 405 -29.69 -3.33 1.45
C GLU A 405 -28.58 -2.40 1.03
N TYR A 406 -27.43 -2.57 1.65
CA TYR A 406 -26.13 -2.08 1.17
C TYR A 406 -25.46 -3.16 0.34
N ARG A 407 -24.51 -2.76 -0.50
CA ARG A 407 -23.57 -3.65 -1.17
C ARG A 407 -22.25 -3.66 -0.38
N LEU A 408 -21.86 -4.83 0.11
CA LEU A 408 -20.54 -5.02 0.74
C LEU A 408 -19.55 -5.46 -0.34
N HIS A 409 -18.63 -4.57 -0.69
CA HIS A 409 -17.59 -4.79 -1.67
C HIS A 409 -16.30 -5.21 -0.96
N PRO A 410 -15.73 -6.40 -1.26
CA PRO A 410 -14.43 -6.78 -0.73
C PRO A 410 -13.33 -5.94 -1.35
N ASP A 411 -12.40 -5.48 -0.54
CA ASP A 411 -11.16 -4.86 -1.01
C ASP A 411 -10.09 -5.94 -1.16
N PHE A 412 -9.91 -6.48 -2.36
CA PHE A 412 -8.95 -7.55 -2.63
C PHE A 412 -7.50 -7.15 -2.36
N THR A 413 -7.18 -5.86 -2.20
CA THR A 413 -5.85 -5.44 -1.78
C THR A 413 -5.55 -5.78 -0.31
N SER A 414 -6.57 -6.07 0.49
CA SER A 414 -6.47 -6.48 1.90
C SER A 414 -6.44 -8.01 2.12
N LEU A 415 -6.22 -8.81 1.05
CA LEU A 415 -6.21 -10.27 1.12
C LEU A 415 -5.16 -10.81 2.11
N GLN A 416 -5.61 -11.75 2.95
CA GLN A 416 -4.81 -12.50 3.90
C GLN A 416 -5.19 -13.99 3.91
N GLU A 417 -4.25 -14.89 4.23
CA GLU A 417 -4.54 -16.32 4.40
C GLU A 417 -5.14 -16.61 5.79
N GLY A 418 -6.16 -17.42 5.83
CA GLY A 418 -6.69 -17.88 7.11
C GLY A 418 -7.93 -17.12 7.59
N PRO A 419 -8.17 -17.07 8.91
CA PRO A 419 -7.44 -17.68 10.04
C PRO A 419 -7.50 -19.21 10.15
N ARG A 420 -8.16 -19.90 9.23
CA ARG A 420 -8.27 -21.36 9.18
C ARG A 420 -7.79 -21.87 7.83
N ASP A 421 -7.28 -23.09 7.80
CA ASP A 421 -6.91 -23.77 6.56
C ASP A 421 -8.10 -23.79 5.57
N GLY A 422 -7.79 -23.53 4.30
CA GLY A 422 -8.79 -23.46 3.22
C GLY A 422 -9.61 -22.18 3.20
N HIS A 423 -9.30 -21.19 4.04
CA HIS A 423 -9.92 -19.87 4.03
C HIS A 423 -8.91 -18.78 3.65
N ILE A 424 -9.39 -17.75 2.96
CA ILE A 424 -8.74 -16.45 2.81
C ILE A 424 -9.67 -15.36 3.32
N SER A 425 -9.12 -14.25 3.75
CA SER A 425 -9.82 -13.14 4.38
C SER A 425 -9.58 -11.84 3.64
N VAL A 426 -10.60 -11.00 3.57
CA VAL A 426 -10.50 -9.63 3.05
C VAL A 426 -11.40 -8.72 3.89
N PHE A 427 -11.08 -7.42 3.92
CA PHE A 427 -11.97 -6.40 4.48
C PHE A 427 -12.85 -5.80 3.39
N GLY A 428 -14.06 -5.38 3.77
CA GLY A 428 -15.04 -4.85 2.83
C GLY A 428 -15.56 -3.47 3.20
N ASP A 429 -15.95 -2.74 2.16
CA ASP A 429 -16.57 -1.42 2.24
C ASP A 429 -18.04 -1.49 1.83
N PHE A 430 -18.89 -0.74 2.54
CA PHE A 430 -20.29 -0.63 2.18
C PHE A 430 -20.53 0.46 1.15
N ARG A 431 -21.38 0.15 0.15
CA ARG A 431 -21.88 1.11 -0.84
C ARG A 431 -23.39 1.02 -0.96
N GLU A 432 -24.03 2.08 -1.41
CA GLU A 432 -25.43 2.07 -1.83
C GLU A 432 -25.60 1.28 -3.14
N GLN A 433 -26.84 1.02 -3.54
CA GLN A 433 -27.13 0.25 -4.76
C GLN A 433 -26.64 0.97 -6.04
N ASP A 434 -26.52 2.29 -6.01
CA ASP A 434 -26.02 3.13 -7.11
C ASP A 434 -24.48 3.28 -7.09
N GLY A 435 -23.79 2.59 -6.17
CA GLY A 435 -22.34 2.65 -6.03
C GLY A 435 -21.83 3.81 -5.16
N SER A 436 -22.69 4.71 -4.70
CA SER A 436 -22.29 5.80 -3.82
C SER A 436 -21.84 5.31 -2.44
N SER A 437 -21.00 6.09 -1.76
CA SER A 437 -20.45 5.74 -0.44
C SER A 437 -21.54 5.80 0.64
N VAL A 438 -21.49 4.83 1.58
CA VAL A 438 -22.37 4.82 2.77
C VAL A 438 -21.71 5.65 3.87
N PRO A 439 -22.36 6.72 4.37
CA PRO A 439 -21.79 7.58 5.41
C PRO A 439 -21.43 6.85 6.70
N PHE A 440 -22.11 5.73 6.98
CA PHE A 440 -21.97 4.95 8.20
C PHE A 440 -20.88 3.86 8.11
N CYS A 441 -20.15 3.74 6.99
CA CYS A 441 -19.10 2.72 6.84
C CYS A 441 -17.80 3.18 7.52
N PRO A 442 -17.36 2.55 8.63
CA PRO A 442 -16.18 2.99 9.36
C PRO A 442 -14.90 2.93 8.53
N ARG A 443 -14.71 1.87 7.72
CA ARG A 443 -13.53 1.68 6.91
C ARG A 443 -13.43 2.73 5.79
N SER A 444 -14.53 2.98 5.08
CA SER A 444 -14.59 4.03 4.04
C SER A 444 -14.38 5.43 4.62
N LEU A 445 -14.83 5.67 5.87
CA LEU A 445 -14.56 6.93 6.57
C LEU A 445 -13.06 7.14 6.78
N LEU A 446 -12.36 6.14 7.33
CA LEU A 446 -10.91 6.24 7.54
C LEU A 446 -10.20 6.51 6.21
N GLN A 447 -10.55 5.79 5.15
CA GLN A 447 -9.98 6.02 3.82
C GLN A 447 -10.18 7.48 3.36
N ARG A 448 -11.38 8.02 3.51
CA ARG A 448 -11.69 9.42 3.15
C ARG A 448 -10.85 10.42 3.96
N VAL A 449 -10.70 10.19 5.27
CA VAL A 449 -9.88 11.07 6.13
C VAL A 449 -8.40 11.03 5.71
N VAL A 450 -7.86 9.86 5.39
CA VAL A 450 -6.50 9.70 4.88
C VAL A 450 -6.32 10.44 3.54
N GLU A 451 -7.30 10.36 2.64
CA GLU A 451 -7.28 11.09 1.36
C GLU A 451 -7.35 12.63 1.56
N ILE A 452 -8.09 13.09 2.57
CA ILE A 452 -8.13 14.52 2.92
C ILE A 452 -6.76 14.95 3.46
N ALA A 453 -6.16 14.19 4.37
CA ALA A 453 -4.84 14.48 4.92
C ALA A 453 -3.77 14.53 3.82
N ALA A 454 -3.81 13.60 2.85
CA ALA A 454 -2.90 13.58 1.71
C ALA A 454 -3.02 14.86 0.85
N ARG A 455 -4.23 15.42 0.70
CA ARG A 455 -4.42 16.72 0.02
C ARG A 455 -3.79 17.90 0.77
N HIS A 456 -3.63 17.78 2.09
CA HIS A 456 -2.86 18.71 2.91
C HIS A 456 -1.36 18.40 2.96
N GLY A 457 -0.88 17.43 2.16
CA GLY A 457 0.51 17.01 2.13
C GLY A 457 0.93 16.16 3.33
N LEU A 458 -0.02 15.55 4.06
CA LEU A 458 0.26 14.69 5.20
C LEU A 458 0.07 13.21 4.85
N THR A 459 1.07 12.41 5.17
CA THR A 459 1.00 10.94 5.13
C THR A 459 1.47 10.37 6.47
N PHE A 460 1.02 9.16 6.81
CA PHE A 460 1.23 8.60 8.15
C PHE A 460 1.64 7.14 8.09
N HIS A 461 2.37 6.70 9.11
CA HIS A 461 2.50 5.31 9.51
C HIS A 461 1.96 5.12 10.93
N LEU A 462 1.25 4.02 11.12
CA LEU A 462 0.71 3.61 12.40
C LEU A 462 1.26 2.23 12.77
N GLY A 463 1.67 2.06 14.02
CA GLY A 463 1.99 0.79 14.66
C GLY A 463 1.03 0.57 15.83
N PHE A 464 0.48 -0.64 16.00
CA PHE A 464 -0.41 -0.97 17.11
C PHE A 464 0.25 -1.91 18.09
N GLU A 465 0.00 -1.67 19.37
CA GLU A 465 0.26 -2.61 20.45
C GLU A 465 -1.06 -3.31 20.80
N ILE A 466 -1.10 -4.65 20.70
CA ILE A 466 -2.26 -5.45 21.11
C ILE A 466 -1.98 -5.96 22.51
N GLU A 467 -2.59 -5.36 23.52
CA GLU A 467 -2.67 -5.98 24.84
C GLU A 467 -3.89 -6.89 24.90
N LEU A 468 -3.69 -8.14 25.27
CA LEU A 468 -4.72 -9.16 25.35
C LEU A 468 -4.58 -9.99 26.63
N VAL A 469 -5.69 -10.56 27.10
CA VAL A 469 -5.67 -11.52 28.21
C VAL A 469 -6.14 -12.88 27.72
N LEU A 470 -5.35 -13.92 27.97
CA LEU A 470 -5.74 -15.30 27.73
C LEU A 470 -6.40 -15.87 29.02
N LEU A 471 -7.56 -16.46 28.84
CA LEU A 471 -8.40 -17.02 29.91
C LEU A 471 -8.61 -18.51 29.71
N GLU A 472 -8.66 -19.27 30.79
CA GLU A 472 -9.11 -20.65 30.78
C GLU A 472 -10.63 -20.71 30.77
N ARG A 473 -11.20 -21.56 29.92
CA ARG A 473 -12.63 -21.87 29.98
C ARG A 473 -12.92 -22.87 31.08
N THR A 474 -13.93 -22.57 31.92
CA THR A 474 -14.34 -23.44 32.99
C THR A 474 -15.68 -24.13 32.65
N ASN A 475 -15.98 -25.22 33.36
CA ASN A 475 -17.29 -25.89 33.29
C ASN A 475 -18.27 -25.31 34.31
N ASN A 476 -17.90 -24.23 35.01
CA ASN A 476 -18.75 -23.60 36.01
C ASN A 476 -19.75 -22.66 35.33
N SER A 477 -21.04 -22.80 35.60
CA SER A 477 -22.09 -21.94 35.03
C SER A 477 -22.04 -20.49 35.54
N PHE A 478 -21.42 -20.24 36.70
CA PHE A 478 -21.32 -18.92 37.32
C PHE A 478 -20.02 -18.18 36.95
N GLU A 479 -18.97 -18.92 36.62
CA GLU A 479 -17.69 -18.36 36.22
C GLU A 479 -17.19 -19.10 34.97
N LYS A 480 -17.60 -18.62 33.80
CA LYS A 480 -17.27 -19.28 32.53
C LYS A 480 -15.79 -19.21 32.17
N TYR A 481 -15.10 -18.16 32.60
CA TYR A 481 -13.70 -17.88 32.33
C TYR A 481 -12.97 -17.52 33.61
N ARG A 482 -11.76 -18.02 33.77
CA ARG A 482 -10.88 -17.69 34.89
C ARG A 482 -9.48 -17.29 34.37
N THR A 483 -8.73 -16.60 35.23
CA THR A 483 -7.33 -16.28 34.98
C THR A 483 -6.51 -17.56 34.80
N LEU A 484 -5.45 -17.46 33.98
CA LEU A 484 -4.36 -18.41 34.02
C LEU A 484 -3.68 -18.41 35.40
N SER A 485 -2.91 -19.47 35.70
CA SER A 485 -2.05 -19.48 36.88
C SER A 485 -1.19 -18.20 36.92
N ASN A 486 -1.11 -17.59 38.10
CA ASN A 486 -0.32 -16.42 38.34
C ASN A 486 1.11 -16.72 38.86
N ASP A 487 1.51 -17.99 38.82
CA ASP A 487 2.82 -18.41 39.33
C ASP A 487 3.94 -17.77 38.53
N GLY A 488 4.63 -16.82 39.18
CA GLY A 488 5.76 -16.11 38.58
C GLY A 488 5.39 -15.12 37.47
N HIS A 489 4.10 -14.80 37.32
CA HIS A 489 3.67 -13.78 36.37
C HIS A 489 3.98 -12.37 36.90
N ALA A 490 4.64 -11.60 36.09
CA ALA A 490 4.88 -10.16 36.28
C ALA A 490 5.26 -9.56 34.93
N TRP A 491 5.29 -8.25 34.84
CA TRP A 491 5.71 -7.52 33.64
C TRP A 491 7.07 -7.99 33.15
N SER A 492 7.16 -8.38 31.88
CA SER A 492 8.37 -8.89 31.19
C SER A 492 9.07 -10.04 31.90
N THR A 493 8.39 -10.86 32.70
CA THR A 493 9.01 -11.99 33.37
C THR A 493 9.30 -13.16 32.41
N SER A 494 10.52 -13.70 32.46
CA SER A 494 10.90 -14.87 31.65
C SER A 494 10.08 -16.14 32.01
N ARG A 495 9.60 -16.26 33.25
CA ARG A 495 8.81 -17.43 33.69
C ARG A 495 7.51 -17.60 32.94
N MET A 496 6.87 -16.47 32.56
CA MET A 496 5.62 -16.52 31.81
C MET A 496 5.85 -16.87 30.34
N MET A 497 7.02 -16.61 29.80
CA MET A 497 7.42 -17.04 28.46
C MET A 497 7.55 -18.58 28.38
N ASP A 498 7.88 -19.23 29.50
CA ASP A 498 7.98 -20.71 29.58
C ASP A 498 6.62 -21.37 29.92
N HIS A 499 5.56 -20.59 30.14
CA HIS A 499 4.24 -21.15 30.40
C HIS A 499 3.68 -21.81 29.14
N PRO A 500 3.07 -23.03 29.24
CA PRO A 500 2.57 -23.76 28.07
C PRO A 500 1.59 -22.99 27.17
N VAL A 501 0.82 -22.05 27.71
CA VAL A 501 -0.11 -21.21 26.93
C VAL A 501 0.63 -20.29 25.97
N PHE A 502 1.80 -19.80 26.35
CA PHE A 502 2.61 -18.93 25.52
C PHE A 502 2.98 -19.62 24.21
N ALA A 503 3.61 -20.80 24.30
CA ALA A 503 3.98 -21.58 23.12
C ALA A 503 2.79 -22.02 22.27
N LYS A 504 1.69 -22.45 22.94
CA LYS A 504 0.49 -22.93 22.24
C LYS A 504 -0.29 -21.85 21.51
N VAL A 505 -0.30 -20.62 22.02
CA VAL A 505 -1.14 -19.53 21.46
C VAL A 505 -0.27 -18.44 20.86
N ILE A 506 0.64 -17.85 21.62
CA ILE A 506 1.38 -16.65 21.17
C ILE A 506 2.48 -17.01 20.16
N GLU A 507 3.39 -17.93 20.50
CA GLU A 507 4.46 -18.33 19.56
C GLU A 507 3.89 -18.94 18.27
N ARG A 508 2.82 -19.75 18.40
CA ARG A 508 2.12 -20.29 17.24
C ARG A 508 1.50 -19.21 16.39
N ALA A 509 0.85 -18.19 17.00
CA ALA A 509 0.29 -17.07 16.28
C ALA A 509 1.37 -16.28 15.52
N VAL A 510 2.50 -16.00 16.18
CA VAL A 510 3.65 -15.33 15.54
C VAL A 510 4.18 -16.15 14.36
N ALA A 511 4.38 -17.45 14.52
CA ALA A 511 4.86 -18.31 13.43
C ALA A 511 3.86 -18.35 12.24
N GLU A 512 2.56 -18.40 12.51
CA GLU A 512 1.53 -18.35 11.46
C GLU A 512 1.48 -16.97 10.76
N LEU A 513 1.68 -15.88 11.49
CA LEU A 513 1.72 -14.51 10.95
C LEU A 513 2.98 -14.28 10.11
N ASP A 514 4.15 -14.74 10.59
CA ASP A 514 5.42 -14.67 9.84
C ASP A 514 5.31 -15.41 8.49
N ALA A 515 4.71 -16.60 8.50
CA ALA A 515 4.48 -17.36 7.27
C ALA A 515 3.59 -16.64 6.25
N LYS A 516 2.81 -15.65 6.70
CA LYS A 516 1.89 -14.83 5.90
C LYS A 516 2.44 -13.42 5.62
N GLY A 517 3.69 -13.15 6.02
CA GLY A 517 4.38 -11.88 5.78
C GLY A 517 4.03 -10.76 6.76
N ILE A 518 3.38 -11.08 7.89
CA ILE A 518 3.14 -10.13 8.98
C ILE A 518 4.16 -10.40 10.08
N TYR A 519 5.21 -9.60 10.12
CA TYR A 519 6.35 -9.78 11.03
C TYR A 519 6.11 -9.01 12.33
N ILE A 520 5.78 -9.74 13.40
CA ILE A 520 5.60 -9.17 14.74
C ILE A 520 6.93 -8.60 15.23
N GLU A 521 6.94 -7.36 15.71
CA GLU A 521 8.18 -6.68 16.12
C GLU A 521 8.64 -7.14 17.50
N GLN A 522 7.70 -7.33 18.43
CA GLN A 522 8.01 -7.73 19.81
C GLN A 522 6.80 -8.39 20.46
N ILE A 523 7.05 -9.28 21.42
CA ILE A 523 6.07 -9.86 22.31
C ILE A 523 6.62 -9.93 23.73
N HIS A 524 5.78 -9.69 24.72
CA HIS A 524 6.14 -9.86 26.14
C HIS A 524 4.92 -10.05 27.03
N PRO A 525 5.11 -10.67 28.22
CA PRO A 525 4.07 -10.70 29.25
C PRO A 525 3.85 -9.31 29.84
N GLU A 526 2.59 -8.96 30.04
CA GLU A 526 2.16 -7.75 30.72
C GLU A 526 1.84 -8.00 32.20
N SER A 527 1.37 -6.98 32.94
CA SER A 527 1.30 -7.04 34.41
C SER A 527 0.16 -7.91 34.95
N ALA A 528 -0.96 -8.08 34.25
CA ALA A 528 -2.06 -8.89 34.71
C ALA A 528 -1.88 -10.38 34.36
N ALA A 529 -2.42 -11.26 35.17
CA ALA A 529 -2.32 -12.72 34.93
C ALA A 529 -2.88 -13.10 33.56
N GLY A 530 -2.06 -13.78 32.74
CA GLY A 530 -2.42 -14.16 31.38
C GLY A 530 -2.43 -13.03 30.35
N GLN A 531 -1.94 -11.85 30.73
CA GLN A 531 -1.85 -10.70 29.85
C GLN A 531 -0.54 -10.73 29.05
N PHE A 532 -0.67 -10.49 27.75
CA PHE A 532 0.45 -10.39 26.81
C PHE A 532 0.28 -9.16 25.94
N GLU A 533 1.40 -8.59 25.52
CA GLU A 533 1.46 -7.55 24.50
C GLU A 533 2.10 -8.09 23.24
N VAL A 534 1.50 -7.74 22.09
CA VAL A 534 1.97 -8.09 20.75
C VAL A 534 2.09 -6.81 19.95
N ILE A 535 3.32 -6.45 19.55
CA ILE A 535 3.63 -5.22 18.83
C ILE A 535 3.63 -5.50 17.34
N LEU A 536 2.75 -4.81 16.61
CA LEU A 536 2.59 -4.97 15.17
C LEU A 536 3.57 -4.09 14.39
N PRO A 537 3.94 -4.51 13.17
CA PRO A 537 4.71 -3.66 12.26
C PRO A 537 3.90 -2.42 11.89
N HIS A 538 4.61 -1.30 11.70
CA HIS A 538 3.96 -0.08 11.26
C HIS A 538 3.61 -0.14 9.76
N ALA A 539 2.47 0.46 9.39
CA ALA A 539 1.95 0.50 8.03
C ALA A 539 1.13 1.78 7.79
N PRO A 540 0.77 2.09 6.53
CA PRO A 540 -0.21 3.13 6.24
C PRO A 540 -1.53 2.91 7.00
N PRO A 541 -2.29 3.97 7.35
CA PRO A 541 -3.37 3.88 8.33
C PRO A 541 -4.42 2.79 8.05
N LEU A 542 -4.89 2.66 6.81
CA LEU A 542 -5.91 1.67 6.47
C LEU A 542 -5.37 0.24 6.59
N GLU A 543 -4.17 0.01 6.07
CA GLU A 543 -3.47 -1.29 6.15
C GLU A 543 -3.14 -1.66 7.60
N ALA A 544 -2.69 -0.70 8.41
CA ALA A 544 -2.39 -0.92 9.82
C ALA A 544 -3.63 -1.37 10.60
N VAL A 545 -4.80 -0.74 10.35
CA VAL A 545 -6.06 -1.12 11.00
C VAL A 545 -6.57 -2.46 10.49
N ASP A 546 -6.51 -2.72 9.18
CA ASP A 546 -6.88 -4.03 8.61
C ASP A 546 -5.99 -5.13 9.22
N THR A 547 -4.68 -4.90 9.33
CA THR A 547 -3.72 -5.83 9.95
C THR A 547 -4.03 -6.06 11.43
N LEU A 548 -4.30 -4.99 12.19
CA LEU A 548 -4.70 -5.11 13.61
C LEU A 548 -5.88 -6.05 13.79
N LEU A 549 -6.94 -5.84 13.02
CA LEU A 549 -8.16 -6.66 13.12
C LEU A 549 -7.90 -8.09 12.68
N TYR A 550 -7.13 -8.29 11.61
CA TYR A 550 -6.77 -9.62 11.14
C TYR A 550 -5.92 -10.40 12.16
N VAL A 551 -4.90 -9.76 12.76
CA VAL A 551 -4.04 -10.40 13.79
C VAL A 551 -4.87 -10.81 15.02
N ARG A 552 -5.79 -9.96 15.47
CA ARG A 552 -6.73 -10.30 16.56
C ARG A 552 -7.55 -11.56 16.23
N GLU A 553 -8.03 -11.68 15.00
CA GLU A 553 -8.77 -12.88 14.55
C GLU A 553 -7.89 -14.13 14.51
N VAL A 554 -6.62 -14.02 14.08
CA VAL A 554 -5.66 -15.15 14.08
C VAL A 554 -5.39 -15.62 15.50
N ILE A 555 -5.04 -14.71 16.43
CA ILE A 555 -4.76 -15.07 17.83
C ILE A 555 -5.99 -15.67 18.48
N SER A 556 -7.17 -15.07 18.29
CA SER A 556 -8.44 -15.58 18.84
C SER A 556 -8.78 -16.96 18.29
N SER A 557 -8.58 -17.20 17.00
CA SER A 557 -8.83 -18.50 16.37
C SER A 557 -7.94 -19.60 16.95
N ILE A 558 -6.65 -19.31 17.17
CA ILE A 558 -5.69 -20.23 17.77
C ILE A 558 -6.03 -20.47 19.23
N ALA A 559 -6.33 -19.42 20.01
CA ALA A 559 -6.72 -19.56 21.41
C ALA A 559 -7.94 -20.47 21.58
N ILE A 560 -8.97 -20.29 20.75
CA ILE A 560 -10.16 -21.15 20.76
C ILE A 560 -9.82 -22.59 20.42
N ALA A 561 -8.95 -22.84 19.44
CA ALA A 561 -8.53 -24.19 19.04
C ALA A 561 -7.76 -24.90 20.17
N GLU A 562 -7.01 -24.16 20.99
CA GLU A 562 -6.25 -24.66 22.14
C GLU A 562 -7.06 -24.69 23.45
N GLY A 563 -8.36 -24.34 23.41
CA GLY A 563 -9.25 -24.38 24.57
C GLY A 563 -9.21 -23.15 25.49
N TYR A 564 -8.58 -22.07 25.02
CA TYR A 564 -8.51 -20.78 25.70
C TYR A 564 -9.51 -19.77 25.14
N ARG A 565 -9.72 -18.68 25.86
CA ARG A 565 -10.39 -17.46 25.38
C ARG A 565 -9.41 -16.29 25.42
N MET A 566 -9.25 -15.62 24.30
CA MET A 566 -8.63 -14.31 24.24
C MET A 566 -9.68 -13.25 24.53
N THR A 567 -9.36 -12.23 25.34
CA THR A 567 -10.20 -11.06 25.54
C THR A 567 -9.40 -9.77 25.48
N LEU A 568 -10.04 -8.72 24.97
CA LEU A 568 -9.56 -7.35 24.92
C LEU A 568 -10.28 -6.45 25.96
N HIS A 569 -10.93 -7.05 26.95
CA HIS A 569 -11.67 -6.32 27.98
C HIS A 569 -10.72 -5.36 28.74
N PRO A 570 -10.97 -4.02 28.78
CA PRO A 570 -10.04 -3.04 29.34
C PRO A 570 -9.70 -3.27 30.82
N LYS A 571 -10.59 -3.89 31.57
CA LYS A 571 -10.41 -4.21 32.99
C LYS A 571 -11.04 -5.56 33.33
N PRO A 572 -10.48 -6.68 32.82
CA PRO A 572 -11.09 -8.01 33.02
C PRO A 572 -11.12 -8.44 34.47
N PHE A 573 -10.19 -7.93 35.28
CA PHE A 573 -10.11 -8.20 36.70
C PHE A 573 -10.03 -6.90 37.52
N PRO A 574 -10.89 -6.65 38.50
CA PRO A 574 -10.96 -5.38 39.21
C PRO A 574 -9.65 -4.96 39.90
N THR A 575 -8.88 -5.94 40.38
CA THR A 575 -7.66 -5.74 41.18
C THR A 575 -6.36 -5.82 40.37
N SER A 576 -6.42 -6.14 39.05
CA SER A 576 -5.27 -6.24 38.18
C SER A 576 -5.11 -4.98 37.32
N CYS A 577 -3.98 -4.85 36.63
CA CYS A 577 -3.81 -3.85 35.56
C CYS A 577 -4.86 -4.09 34.46
N GLY A 578 -5.14 -3.07 33.68
CA GLY A 578 -6.04 -3.15 32.53
C GLY A 578 -5.29 -3.51 31.25
N THR A 579 -6.04 -3.64 30.13
CA THR A 579 -5.51 -3.79 28.78
C THR A 579 -5.75 -2.52 27.97
N ALA A 580 -4.88 -2.26 27.00
CA ALA A 580 -4.97 -1.15 26.08
C ALA A 580 -4.89 -1.62 24.61
N ALA A 581 -4.97 -0.67 23.71
CA ALA A 581 -4.59 -0.80 22.29
C ALA A 581 -3.88 0.50 21.90
N HIS A 582 -2.63 0.64 22.33
CA HIS A 582 -1.87 1.85 22.05
C HIS A 582 -1.56 1.97 20.56
N VAL A 583 -1.43 3.21 20.10
CA VAL A 583 -1.15 3.52 18.70
C VAL A 583 0.08 4.39 18.60
N HIS A 584 1.13 3.89 18.01
CA HIS A 584 2.27 4.66 17.57
C HIS A 584 1.96 5.32 16.24
N MET A 585 2.15 6.62 16.15
CA MET A 585 1.83 7.42 14.98
C MET A 585 3.02 8.28 14.58
N SER A 586 3.38 8.24 13.29
CA SER A 586 4.42 9.09 12.70
C SER A 586 3.89 9.78 11.45
N ILE A 587 4.28 11.05 11.25
CA ILE A 587 4.02 11.78 10.01
C ILE A 587 5.19 11.49 9.06
N THR A 588 4.91 10.83 7.93
CA THR A 588 5.93 10.30 7.01
C THR A 588 6.15 11.14 5.77
N SER A 589 5.31 12.17 5.54
CA SER A 589 5.48 13.11 4.43
C SER A 589 6.74 14.00 4.60
N ALA A 590 7.20 14.58 3.50
CA ALA A 590 8.34 15.49 3.49
C ALA A 590 8.15 16.63 4.50
N GLY A 591 9.10 16.78 5.42
CA GLY A 591 9.02 17.75 6.53
C GLY A 591 8.15 17.32 7.71
N GLY A 592 7.58 16.10 7.68
CA GLY A 592 6.76 15.56 8.77
C GLY A 592 7.46 15.52 10.13
N SER A 593 8.76 15.28 10.16
CA SER A 593 9.61 15.30 11.38
C SER A 593 9.89 16.69 11.94
N LYS A 594 9.48 17.77 11.25
CA LYS A 594 9.73 19.14 11.72
C LYS A 594 8.67 19.63 12.69
N PRO A 595 9.05 20.39 13.74
CA PRO A 595 8.09 20.95 14.71
C PRO A 595 6.97 21.77 14.06
N GLU A 596 7.25 22.45 12.95
CA GLU A 596 6.28 23.26 12.21
C GLU A 596 5.15 22.41 11.63
N THR A 597 5.38 21.11 11.42
CA THR A 597 4.39 20.15 10.91
C THR A 597 3.71 19.41 12.06
N TYR A 598 4.48 18.77 12.96
CA TYR A 598 3.87 17.89 13.95
C TYR A 598 3.27 18.64 15.16
N ASN A 599 3.78 19.82 15.54
CA ASN A 599 3.19 20.57 16.66
C ASN A 599 1.74 20.98 16.38
N PRO A 600 1.39 21.60 15.23
CA PRO A 600 -0.02 21.93 14.93
C PRO A 600 -0.89 20.67 14.83
N PHE A 601 -0.35 19.57 14.29
CA PHE A 601 -1.06 18.32 14.17
C PHE A 601 -1.46 17.75 15.55
N TYR A 602 -0.49 17.60 16.48
CA TYR A 602 -0.77 17.09 17.82
C TYR A 602 -1.54 18.08 18.69
N ALA A 603 -1.39 19.39 18.45
CA ALA A 603 -2.23 20.42 19.07
C ALA A 603 -3.71 20.24 18.71
N GLY A 604 -4.00 19.92 17.43
CA GLY A 604 -5.35 19.59 16.97
C GLY A 604 -5.93 18.38 17.69
N ILE A 605 -5.15 17.31 17.84
CA ILE A 605 -5.59 16.12 18.60
C ILE A 605 -5.89 16.48 20.05
N LEU A 606 -4.97 17.17 20.75
CA LEU A 606 -5.15 17.54 22.15
C LEU A 606 -6.39 18.44 22.37
N LYS A 607 -6.63 19.38 21.47
CA LYS A 607 -7.77 20.31 21.54
C LYS A 607 -9.11 19.57 21.49
N HIS A 608 -9.20 18.52 20.71
CA HIS A 608 -10.41 17.72 20.51
C HIS A 608 -10.39 16.38 21.27
N LEU A 609 -9.39 16.14 22.14
CA LEU A 609 -9.15 14.84 22.76
C LEU A 609 -10.36 14.34 23.59
N ARG A 610 -11.07 15.26 24.28
CA ARG A 610 -12.26 14.91 25.06
C ARG A 610 -13.38 14.31 24.19
N ALA A 611 -13.61 14.88 23.00
CA ALA A 611 -14.56 14.36 22.03
C ALA A 611 -14.07 13.03 21.42
N ILE A 612 -12.77 12.95 21.09
CA ILE A 612 -12.12 11.76 20.52
C ILE A 612 -12.24 10.56 21.48
N THR A 613 -12.21 10.77 22.80
CA THR A 613 -12.34 9.67 23.76
C THR A 613 -13.66 8.94 23.71
N ALA A 614 -14.72 9.51 23.18
CA ALA A 614 -15.96 8.78 22.91
C ALA A 614 -15.76 7.61 21.92
N LEU A 615 -14.76 7.70 21.05
CA LEU A 615 -14.43 6.72 20.02
C LEU A 615 -13.28 5.79 20.44
N THR A 616 -12.34 6.30 21.24
CA THR A 616 -11.17 5.52 21.71
C THR A 616 -11.45 4.77 23.02
N TYR A 617 -12.34 5.30 23.89
CA TYR A 617 -12.88 4.65 25.08
C TYR A 617 -14.39 4.43 24.90
N SER A 618 -14.72 3.57 23.97
CA SER A 618 -16.05 3.45 23.40
C SER A 618 -17.07 2.64 24.22
N ASN A 619 -16.70 2.21 25.43
CA ASN A 619 -17.54 1.38 26.31
C ASN A 619 -17.47 1.90 27.75
N PRO A 620 -18.53 1.79 28.56
CA PRO A 620 -18.49 2.19 29.97
C PRO A 620 -17.32 1.59 30.76
N VAL A 621 -16.96 0.32 30.51
CA VAL A 621 -15.86 -0.37 31.21
C VAL A 621 -14.48 0.17 30.84
N SER A 622 -14.33 0.89 29.72
CA SER A 622 -13.09 1.57 29.33
C SER A 622 -12.64 2.58 30.39
N TYR A 623 -13.60 3.27 31.02
CA TYR A 623 -13.35 4.29 32.04
C TYR A 623 -13.00 3.68 33.41
N GLU A 624 -13.30 2.40 33.67
CA GLU A 624 -12.85 1.67 34.87
C GLU A 624 -11.33 1.46 34.85
N ARG A 625 -10.69 1.42 33.67
CA ARG A 625 -9.26 1.29 33.49
C ARG A 625 -8.51 2.61 33.76
N VAL A 626 -9.11 3.74 33.34
CA VAL A 626 -8.44 5.05 33.31
C VAL A 626 -8.47 5.72 34.69
N GLN A 627 -7.43 5.47 35.50
CA GLN A 627 -7.29 6.00 36.85
C GLN A 627 -5.84 6.49 37.05
N ASP A 628 -5.65 7.49 37.92
CA ASP A 628 -4.33 7.97 38.29
C ASP A 628 -3.53 6.86 39.01
N GLY A 629 -2.25 6.71 38.64
CA GLY A 629 -1.36 5.69 39.21
C GLY A 629 -1.68 4.25 38.78
N ALA A 630 -2.52 4.06 37.77
CA ALA A 630 -2.92 2.74 37.25
C ALA A 630 -2.17 2.35 35.95
N TRP A 631 -1.12 3.07 35.57
CA TRP A 631 -0.35 2.89 34.34
C TRP A 631 -1.20 2.95 33.06
N ALA A 632 -2.27 3.75 33.11
CA ALA A 632 -3.30 3.79 32.08
C ALA A 632 -3.21 5.01 31.14
N GLY A 633 -2.07 5.75 31.14
CA GLY A 633 -1.89 6.96 30.35
C GLY A 633 -2.50 8.22 30.97
N GLY A 634 -2.90 8.17 32.25
CA GLY A 634 -3.42 9.33 32.99
C GLY A 634 -4.80 9.81 32.54
N ARG A 635 -5.33 10.81 33.25
CA ARG A 635 -6.68 11.37 33.06
C ARG A 635 -6.68 12.82 32.59
N TRP A 636 -5.51 13.42 32.35
CA TRP A 636 -5.38 14.81 32.01
C TRP A 636 -5.16 15.02 30.51
N VAL A 637 -5.81 16.01 29.92
CA VAL A 637 -5.56 16.40 28.54
C VAL A 637 -4.17 17.05 28.45
N THR A 638 -3.17 16.26 28.11
CA THR A 638 -1.78 16.70 28.03
C THR A 638 -0.92 15.72 27.21
N TRP A 639 0.33 16.09 27.02
CA TRP A 639 1.36 15.25 26.43
C TRP A 639 2.66 15.32 27.24
N GLY A 640 3.57 14.39 27.05
CA GLY A 640 4.90 14.45 27.68
C GLY A 640 5.93 13.61 26.92
N THR A 641 7.16 14.11 26.86
CA THR A 641 8.29 13.40 26.26
C THR A 641 8.66 12.21 27.14
N GLN A 642 8.64 11.00 26.58
CA GLN A 642 8.92 9.73 27.24
C GLN A 642 8.08 9.47 28.51
N ASN A 643 6.95 10.14 28.66
CA ASN A 643 6.08 10.03 29.82
C ASN A 643 4.91 9.07 29.55
N ARG A 644 4.90 7.91 30.24
CA ARG A 644 3.86 6.87 30.12
C ARG A 644 2.56 7.19 30.87
N GLU A 645 2.56 8.24 31.69
CA GLU A 645 1.39 8.70 32.47
C GLU A 645 0.62 9.84 31.77
N THR A 646 0.89 10.09 30.49
CA THR A 646 0.16 11.06 29.67
C THR A 646 -0.60 10.34 28.54
N PRO A 647 -1.78 10.83 28.13
CA PRO A 647 -2.55 10.23 27.04
C PRO A 647 -1.83 10.31 25.67
N LEU A 648 -0.97 11.31 25.46
CA LEU A 648 -0.10 11.42 24.32
C LEU A 648 1.35 11.45 24.81
N ARG A 649 2.12 10.42 24.44
CA ARG A 649 3.54 10.30 24.77
C ARG A 649 4.37 10.58 23.53
N LYS A 650 5.18 11.63 23.58
CA LYS A 650 6.16 11.89 22.52
C LYS A 650 7.35 10.95 22.67
N ILE A 651 7.68 10.22 21.63
CA ILE A 651 8.86 9.35 21.57
C ILE A 651 10.04 10.15 20.99
N GLU A 652 9.88 10.62 19.75
CA GLU A 652 10.86 11.46 19.04
C GLU A 652 10.16 12.19 17.89
N ASP A 653 10.58 13.37 17.54
CA ASP A 653 10.04 14.17 16.43
C ASP A 653 8.52 14.06 16.26
N SER A 654 8.04 13.56 15.12
CA SER A 654 6.62 13.30 14.84
C SER A 654 6.13 11.92 15.30
N HIS A 655 7.00 11.09 15.87
CA HIS A 655 6.63 9.79 16.40
C HIS A 655 6.08 9.93 17.82
N TRP A 656 4.76 9.82 17.96
CA TRP A 656 4.06 9.87 19.23
C TRP A 656 3.20 8.64 19.45
N GLU A 657 3.08 8.22 20.69
CA GLU A 657 2.21 7.13 21.13
C GLU A 657 0.90 7.71 21.68
N ILE A 658 -0.22 7.25 21.17
CA ILE A 658 -1.56 7.56 21.67
C ILE A 658 -1.95 6.44 22.65
N LYS A 659 -1.93 6.76 23.94
CA LYS A 659 -2.20 5.80 25.03
C LYS A 659 -3.68 5.74 25.41
N CYS A 660 -4.48 6.72 25.00
CA CYS A 660 -5.88 6.84 25.35
C CYS A 660 -6.79 6.06 24.38
N MET A 661 -6.49 4.78 24.16
CA MET A 661 -7.30 3.86 23.36
C MET A 661 -7.27 2.46 23.99
N ASP A 662 -8.36 1.69 23.84
CA ASP A 662 -8.43 0.29 24.26
C ASP A 662 -8.99 -0.64 23.18
N GLY A 663 -8.98 -1.94 23.46
CA GLY A 663 -9.37 -2.98 22.51
C GLY A 663 -10.85 -3.00 22.13
N LEU A 664 -11.72 -2.28 22.84
CA LEU A 664 -13.16 -2.17 22.54
C LEU A 664 -13.48 -1.02 21.58
N ALA A 665 -12.50 -0.19 21.23
CA ALA A 665 -12.67 0.86 20.23
C ALA A 665 -12.86 0.26 18.83
N ASN A 666 -13.73 0.86 18.01
CA ASN A 666 -13.68 0.63 16.57
C ASN A 666 -12.45 1.36 16.01
N PRO A 667 -11.40 0.62 15.59
CA PRO A 667 -10.14 1.27 15.23
C PRO A 667 -10.24 2.17 13.99
N TYR A 668 -11.15 1.88 13.06
CA TYR A 668 -11.36 2.79 11.91
C TYR A 668 -11.91 4.13 12.34
N LEU A 669 -12.90 4.16 13.25
CA LEU A 669 -13.49 5.40 13.76
C LEU A 669 -12.50 6.17 14.64
N ALA A 670 -11.80 5.46 15.54
CA ALA A 670 -10.82 6.05 16.43
C ALA A 670 -9.67 6.72 15.66
N ILE A 671 -9.10 6.03 14.68
CA ILE A 671 -8.02 6.54 13.85
C ILE A 671 -8.51 7.68 12.93
N ALA A 672 -9.72 7.55 12.36
CA ALA A 672 -10.30 8.64 11.57
C ALA A 672 -10.45 9.93 12.38
N ALA A 673 -10.91 9.85 13.63
CA ALA A 673 -11.03 11.01 14.51
C ALA A 673 -9.66 11.62 14.87
N LEU A 674 -8.67 10.79 15.21
CA LEU A 674 -7.31 11.25 15.53
C LEU A 674 -6.65 11.94 14.33
N LEU A 675 -6.65 11.30 13.17
CA LEU A 675 -6.06 11.84 11.94
C LEU A 675 -6.81 13.09 11.46
N GLY A 676 -8.13 13.09 11.56
CA GLY A 676 -8.96 14.23 11.14
C GLY A 676 -8.74 15.45 12.01
N ALA A 677 -8.74 15.29 13.36
CA ALA A 677 -8.44 16.37 14.29
C ALA A 677 -7.02 16.93 14.10
N GLY A 678 -6.05 16.04 13.92
CA GLY A 678 -4.66 16.44 13.67
C GLY A 678 -4.50 17.18 12.34
N THR A 679 -5.12 16.67 11.27
CA THR A 679 -5.09 17.32 9.94
C THR A 679 -5.76 18.69 9.97
N HIS A 680 -6.91 18.82 10.67
CA HIS A 680 -7.55 20.10 10.87
C HIS A 680 -6.64 21.08 11.63
N GLY A 681 -6.03 20.64 12.74
CA GLY A 681 -5.09 21.46 13.51
C GLY A 681 -3.89 21.93 12.69
N PHE A 682 -3.32 21.04 11.87
CA PHE A 682 -2.27 21.39 10.92
C PHE A 682 -2.74 22.44 9.90
N GLY A 683 -3.92 22.23 9.27
CA GLY A 683 -4.50 23.16 8.29
C GLY A 683 -4.79 24.55 8.87
N GLN A 684 -5.13 24.64 10.16
CA GLN A 684 -5.39 25.91 10.87
C GLN A 684 -4.12 26.52 11.47
N GLY A 685 -2.98 25.83 11.45
CA GLY A 685 -1.75 26.27 12.11
C GLY A 685 -1.91 26.36 13.65
N GLU A 686 -2.64 25.40 14.24
CA GLU A 686 -2.90 25.38 15.69
C GLU A 686 -1.59 25.41 16.49
N LYS A 687 -1.59 26.15 17.60
CA LYS A 687 -0.42 26.24 18.45
C LYS A 687 -0.46 25.17 19.54
N LEU A 688 0.62 24.43 19.70
CA LEU A 688 0.80 23.51 20.82
C LEU A 688 1.03 24.34 22.11
N THR A 689 -0.06 24.65 22.81
CA THR A 689 -0.05 25.50 24.02
C THR A 689 0.20 24.71 25.31
N TRP A 690 0.10 23.39 25.25
CA TRP A 690 0.49 22.51 26.37
C TRP A 690 2.01 22.39 26.44
N GLY A 691 2.57 22.63 27.64
CA GLY A 691 3.97 22.37 27.92
C GLY A 691 4.28 20.87 27.97
N ASP A 692 5.55 20.50 27.82
CA ASP A 692 6.03 19.13 27.97
C ASP A 692 5.89 18.67 29.45
N CYS A 693 5.01 17.73 29.70
CA CYS A 693 4.75 17.19 31.04
C CYS A 693 5.64 15.97 31.29
N GLU A 694 6.83 16.20 31.82
CA GLU A 694 7.85 15.14 32.05
C GLU A 694 7.57 14.29 33.32
N VAL A 695 6.56 14.62 34.11
CA VAL A 695 6.16 13.90 35.34
C VAL A 695 4.69 13.50 35.27
N ASP A 696 4.27 12.59 36.18
CA ASP A 696 2.84 12.23 36.27
C ASP A 696 1.99 13.50 36.55
N PRO A 697 1.06 13.86 35.62
CA PRO A 697 0.22 15.05 35.78
C PRO A 697 -0.60 15.06 37.06
N ALA A 698 -0.96 13.88 37.61
CA ALA A 698 -1.69 13.76 38.87
C ALA A 698 -0.86 14.13 40.09
N SER A 699 0.47 14.05 40.02
CA SER A 699 1.39 14.40 41.08
C SER A 699 1.68 15.91 41.16
N LEU A 700 1.36 16.67 40.12
CA LEU A 700 1.59 18.11 40.03
C LEU A 700 0.61 18.90 40.90
N THR A 701 1.06 20.05 41.44
CA THR A 701 0.16 21.01 42.08
C THR A 701 -0.78 21.65 41.02
N PRO A 702 -1.94 22.19 41.40
CA PRO A 702 -2.81 22.93 40.49
C PRO A 702 -2.11 24.08 39.75
N ASN A 703 -1.13 24.77 40.42
CA ASN A 703 -0.36 25.85 39.81
C ASN A 703 0.60 25.32 38.75
N ASP A 704 1.34 24.26 39.06
CA ASP A 704 2.27 23.64 38.10
C ASP A 704 1.54 23.11 36.85
N ARG A 705 0.38 22.48 37.04
CA ARG A 705 -0.49 22.06 35.92
C ARG A 705 -0.90 23.25 35.07
N LYS A 706 -1.33 24.34 35.69
CA LYS A 706 -1.74 25.54 34.98
C LYS A 706 -0.60 26.19 34.18
N GLU A 707 0.61 26.18 34.71
CA GLU A 707 1.81 26.67 34.00
C GLU A 707 2.10 25.83 32.76
N LEU A 708 1.83 24.53 32.80
CA LEU A 708 1.92 23.61 31.66
C LEU A 708 0.70 23.64 30.75
N GLY A 709 -0.34 24.43 31.00
CA GLY A 709 -1.59 24.43 30.25
C GLY A 709 -2.45 23.17 30.45
N VAL A 710 -2.18 22.38 31.50
CA VAL A 710 -2.89 21.14 31.83
C VAL A 710 -4.08 21.47 32.74
N GLU A 711 -5.16 21.98 32.16
CA GLU A 711 -6.32 22.47 32.91
C GLU A 711 -7.55 21.56 32.82
N GLN A 712 -7.60 20.66 31.85
CA GLN A 712 -8.75 19.81 31.59
C GLN A 712 -8.43 18.34 31.85
N MET A 713 -9.44 17.63 32.39
CA MET A 713 -9.42 16.18 32.49
C MET A 713 -10.16 15.57 31.31
N LEU A 714 -9.81 14.35 30.96
CA LEU A 714 -10.62 13.49 30.09
C LEU A 714 -12.00 13.27 30.70
N PRO A 715 -13.01 12.97 29.88
CA PRO A 715 -14.37 12.63 30.38
C PRO A 715 -14.31 11.53 31.45
N SER A 716 -15.15 11.66 32.47
CA SER A 716 -15.23 10.70 33.59
C SER A 716 -15.99 9.43 33.23
N GLY A 717 -16.64 9.39 32.08
CA GLY A 717 -17.43 8.28 31.59
C GLY A 717 -17.94 8.50 30.18
N LEU A 718 -18.42 7.43 29.56
CA LEU A 718 -18.91 7.45 28.17
C LEU A 718 -20.03 8.48 27.94
N PRO A 719 -21.01 8.71 28.85
CA PRO A 719 -22.04 9.72 28.63
C PRO A 719 -21.49 11.14 28.46
N GLU A 720 -20.47 11.52 29.22
CA GLU A 720 -19.78 12.81 29.11
C GLU A 720 -19.02 12.91 27.79
N ALA A 721 -18.28 11.86 27.42
CA ALA A 721 -17.54 11.81 26.16
C ALA A 721 -18.47 11.92 24.92
N LEU A 722 -19.61 11.24 24.91
CA LEU A 722 -20.60 11.33 23.85
C LEU A 722 -21.22 12.72 23.74
N LYS A 723 -21.39 13.42 24.89
CA LYS A 723 -21.85 14.81 24.91
C LYS A 723 -20.80 15.74 24.30
N ASP A 724 -19.52 15.55 24.66
CA ASP A 724 -18.41 16.34 24.09
C ASP A 724 -18.28 16.07 22.58
N LEU A 725 -18.40 14.80 22.15
CA LEU A 725 -18.37 14.43 20.73
C LEU A 725 -19.47 15.15 19.90
N ARG A 726 -20.71 15.16 20.42
CA ARG A 726 -21.85 15.82 19.75
C ARG A 726 -21.63 17.32 19.63
N ALA A 727 -20.99 17.95 20.61
CA ALA A 727 -20.77 19.38 20.68
C ALA A 727 -19.53 19.87 19.93
N ASP A 728 -18.70 18.97 19.43
CA ASP A 728 -17.44 19.30 18.78
C ASP A 728 -17.63 19.52 17.28
N ASP A 729 -17.53 20.77 16.84
CA ASP A 729 -17.75 21.17 15.44
C ASP A 729 -16.75 20.49 14.48
N VAL A 730 -15.49 20.31 14.91
CA VAL A 730 -14.47 19.68 14.07
C VAL A 730 -14.75 18.19 13.90
N MET A 731 -15.17 17.51 14.96
CA MET A 731 -15.58 16.10 14.83
C MET A 731 -16.83 15.96 13.95
N ASN A 732 -17.78 16.89 14.02
CA ASN A 732 -18.94 16.91 13.12
C ASN A 732 -18.53 17.12 11.66
N GLU A 733 -17.54 17.96 11.38
CA GLU A 733 -16.99 18.14 10.03
C GLU A 733 -16.24 16.87 9.53
N VAL A 734 -15.38 16.31 10.35
CA VAL A 734 -14.51 15.17 10.00
C VAL A 734 -15.30 13.88 9.80
N LEU A 735 -16.17 13.56 10.75
CA LEU A 735 -16.89 12.27 10.79
C LEU A 735 -18.25 12.34 10.09
N GLY A 736 -18.89 13.49 10.13
CA GLY A 736 -20.26 13.76 9.65
C GLY A 736 -21.30 13.62 10.76
N GLU A 737 -22.21 14.60 10.84
CA GLU A 737 -23.27 14.67 11.85
C GLU A 737 -24.12 13.41 11.89
N ASP A 738 -24.51 12.86 10.73
CA ASP A 738 -25.33 11.65 10.64
C ASP A 738 -24.64 10.42 11.27
N LEU A 739 -23.34 10.28 11.06
CA LEU A 739 -22.56 9.18 11.65
C LEU A 739 -22.45 9.37 13.17
N ILE A 740 -22.18 10.59 13.63
CA ILE A 740 -22.07 10.88 15.08
C ILE A 740 -23.40 10.59 15.78
N GLU A 741 -24.53 11.04 15.24
CA GLU A 741 -25.85 10.77 15.82
C GLU A 741 -26.20 9.27 15.82
N ARG A 742 -25.84 8.56 14.74
CA ARG A 742 -25.96 7.09 14.69
C ARG A 742 -25.12 6.42 15.75
N TYR A 743 -23.86 6.82 15.87
CA TYR A 743 -22.91 6.28 16.84
C TYR A 743 -23.39 6.52 18.28
N ILE A 744 -23.84 7.73 18.60
CA ILE A 744 -24.41 8.08 19.92
C ILE A 744 -25.64 7.24 20.23
N THR A 745 -26.51 7.02 19.24
CA THR A 745 -27.68 6.15 19.41
C THR A 745 -27.28 4.71 19.70
N VAL A 746 -26.31 4.16 18.95
CA VAL A 746 -25.80 2.81 19.17
C VAL A 746 -25.21 2.68 20.57
N LYS A 747 -24.34 3.61 20.98
CA LYS A 747 -23.70 3.59 22.29
C LYS A 747 -24.69 3.81 23.43
N GLY A 748 -25.71 4.63 23.22
CA GLY A 748 -26.80 4.83 24.18
C GLY A 748 -27.62 3.57 24.46
N GLU A 749 -27.97 2.82 23.42
CA GLU A 749 -28.67 1.53 23.56
C GLU A 749 -27.76 0.44 24.12
N GLU A 750 -26.48 0.41 23.75
CA GLU A 750 -25.48 -0.49 24.34
C GLU A 750 -25.35 -0.26 25.86
N MET A 751 -25.21 1.00 26.30
CA MET A 751 -25.16 1.35 27.72
C MET A 751 -26.42 0.88 28.48
N LYS A 752 -27.60 1.12 27.93
CA LYS A 752 -28.86 0.65 28.58
C LYS A 752 -28.87 -0.87 28.81
N ASN A 753 -28.39 -1.65 27.82
CA ASN A 753 -28.32 -3.09 27.95
C ASN A 753 -27.28 -3.54 29.01
N LEU A 754 -26.11 -2.85 29.02
CA LEU A 754 -25.06 -3.15 30.00
C LEU A 754 -25.43 -2.73 31.44
N ASP A 755 -26.20 -1.66 31.60
CA ASP A 755 -26.68 -1.19 32.90
C ASP A 755 -27.82 -2.04 33.47
N ALA A 756 -28.51 -2.81 32.63
CA ALA A 756 -29.58 -3.72 33.02
C ALA A 756 -29.10 -5.02 33.68
N ILE A 757 -27.80 -5.32 33.63
CA ILE A 757 -27.17 -6.54 34.16
C ILE A 757 -26.16 -6.20 35.26
N SER A 758 -25.86 -7.17 36.12
CA SER A 758 -24.89 -7.00 37.20
C SER A 758 -23.48 -6.70 36.67
N SER A 759 -22.61 -6.11 37.49
CA SER A 759 -21.23 -5.82 37.12
C SER A 759 -20.45 -7.08 36.73
N ASP A 760 -20.68 -8.20 37.39
CA ASP A 760 -20.02 -9.46 37.10
C ASP A 760 -20.54 -10.09 35.79
N ASP A 761 -21.88 -10.07 35.59
CA ASP A 761 -22.45 -10.51 34.30
C ASP A 761 -22.03 -9.64 33.16
N ARG A 762 -21.91 -8.31 33.34
CA ARG A 762 -21.41 -7.35 32.38
C ARG A 762 -19.98 -7.71 31.96
N ARG A 763 -19.11 -7.98 32.95
CA ARG A 763 -17.71 -8.35 32.71
C ARG A 763 -17.62 -9.66 31.92
N GLN A 764 -18.35 -10.69 32.33
CA GLN A 764 -18.40 -11.97 31.60
C GLN A 764 -18.93 -11.78 30.17
N TRP A 765 -19.97 -10.98 30.01
CA TRP A 765 -20.60 -10.70 28.72
C TRP A 765 -19.63 -10.02 27.73
N ILE A 766 -18.82 -9.06 28.22
CA ILE A 766 -17.81 -8.38 27.40
C ILE A 766 -16.65 -9.33 27.08
N MET A 767 -16.14 -10.11 28.03
CA MET A 767 -15.11 -11.13 27.81
C MET A 767 -15.54 -12.22 26.82
N GLU A 768 -16.83 -12.46 26.68
CA GLU A 768 -17.36 -13.39 25.66
C GLU A 768 -17.33 -12.83 24.25
N ARG A 769 -17.34 -11.51 24.07
CA ARG A 769 -17.54 -10.85 22.77
C ARG A 769 -16.29 -10.17 22.21
N TYR A 770 -15.40 -9.76 23.10
CA TYR A 770 -14.19 -9.03 22.71
C TYR A 770 -12.90 -9.72 23.19
#